data_aacc7f66e35faa2d9865f9f7e154b613
#
_entry.id   aacc7f66e35faa2d9865f9f7e154b613
#
_cell.length_a   1.000
_cell.length_b   1.000
_cell.length_c   1.000
_cell.angle_alpha   90.00
_cell.angle_beta   90.00
_cell.angle_gamma   90.00
#
_symmetry.space_group_name_H-M   'P 1'
#
loop_
_entity.id
_entity.type
_entity.pdbx_description
1 polymer ?
#
loop_
_entity_poly.entity_id
_entity_poly.type
_entity_poly.pdbx_seq_one_letter_code
_entity_poly.pdbx_strand_id
1 'polypeptide(L)'
;MNTKPPPSSLSPSTSSPFPLTHSLTLHWVSPPPSSNTLFASTTTSSKPPLFRVQNTTNPSNTSLTTTTSTKKFSNSQEQILLTLLQERKTEEAWLVYTQYEHLPGPTCLSRLVSQLSYQNTNEGLTRAQSIIQRLRQERQLHRLDANSLGLLAMAAAKGGHTLYATSIIKSMLKSGYLPHVKSWSSVISRLAGSGDDGPVEAIKLFNSMTRRVRRFSDSEMVKNSRPDTGAYNAVLNACANLGDIKTFLQLFDEMPEFECEPDSLTYNIMIKICARVERKDLLVFVLERIIQKGIPLCMTTLHSLVAAYVGFGDLETAEQMIQAMSEGKKDICRILRESNFEDQYPNEDGVSGKLGNESDVFEKLLPNSIDPSNSEPPELPKVFAPDSRIYTTLMKGYMKVGRVTDMVRMLEAMRHQEDRTGHPDHVTYTTVISAFVKAGSMDKARQVLAEMARIRVPANLITYNILLKGYCQQLQIDKAEDLIRVMISDAGIEPDVVSYNTLIDGCILVDDSAGALAYFNEMRKRGITPTKISYTTLMKAFALSVQPKLANKVFDEMLNDPRVKVDLVAWNMLVEGYCKLGLIDEAKSIIQRMKDTGFYPNVATYGSLAHGIALARKPGEALLLWNEIKERCGMEKEGVESNSSSVPPLLIPDEGLLDTLADICVRAAFFRKALEIVACMEEHGIPPNKTKYKRIYVEMHSRMFTSKHASRARQDRRRERKRAAEAFKFWLGLPNSYYGSEWRLDPVDEDET
;
A
#
# COMPACT_ATOMS: atom_id res chain seq x y z
N MET A 1 58.18 46.80 -3.74
CA MET A 1 58.07 47.85 -2.73
C MET A 1 56.88 47.50 -1.86
N ASN A 2 57.16 46.89 -0.73
CA ASN A 2 57.09 47.39 0.62
C ASN A 2 55.66 47.74 1.03
N THR A 3 55.02 47.28 2.08
CA THR A 3 55.46 46.62 3.37
C THR A 3 54.21 46.18 4.13
N LYS A 4 54.28 45.06 4.76
CA LYS A 4 53.54 44.76 5.99
C LYS A 4 54.10 45.65 7.11
N PRO A 5 53.42 45.86 8.24
CA PRO A 5 53.23 44.93 9.33
C PRO A 5 52.25 45.39 10.43
N PRO A 6 52.42 44.98 11.70
CA PRO A 6 51.83 43.82 12.30
C PRO A 6 51.08 44.17 13.62
N PRO A 7 50.92 43.25 14.61
CA PRO A 7 49.70 43.15 15.38
C PRO A 7 49.84 43.70 16.81
N SER A 8 48.70 43.84 17.50
CA SER A 8 48.76 44.04 18.96
C SER A 8 47.71 43.19 19.65
N SER A 9 48.24 42.31 20.46
CA SER A 9 47.82 41.62 21.66
C SER A 9 46.81 42.35 22.54
N LEU A 10 45.85 41.63 23.06
CA LEU A 10 45.48 41.61 24.48
C LEU A 10 44.49 40.47 24.79
N SER A 11 44.87 39.58 25.63
CA SER A 11 44.10 38.61 26.36
C SER A 11 43.84 39.13 27.78
N PRO A 12 43.15 38.40 28.67
CA PRO A 12 41.89 37.68 28.63
C PRO A 12 40.96 38.17 29.78
N SER A 13 39.67 37.89 29.67
CA SER A 13 38.81 37.96 30.86
C SER A 13 37.94 36.71 30.96
N THR A 14 38.18 36.03 32.03
CA THR A 14 37.46 34.94 32.67
C THR A 14 35.97 35.23 32.88
N SER A 15 35.09 34.33 32.51
CA SER A 15 33.88 34.06 33.26
C SER A 15 33.27 32.70 32.88
N SER A 16 33.41 31.78 33.74
CA SER A 16 32.63 30.72 34.35
C SER A 16 31.47 30.04 33.59
N PRO A 17 31.15 28.82 33.97
CA PRO A 17 30.55 27.80 33.10
C PRO A 17 29.03 27.87 33.11
N PHE A 18 28.43 27.53 31.96
CA PHE A 18 27.00 27.28 31.83
C PHE A 18 26.62 26.02 32.61
N PRO A 19 25.50 26.00 33.36
CA PRO A 19 25.00 24.80 33.97
C PRO A 19 24.23 23.95 32.93
N LEU A 20 24.81 22.82 32.59
CA LEU A 20 24.09 21.69 32.00
C LEU A 20 23.17 21.12 33.07
N THR A 21 21.89 21.41 33.00
CA THR A 21 20.78 20.52 33.43
C THR A 21 19.45 21.25 33.18
N HIS A 22 18.98 21.29 31.96
CA HIS A 22 17.54 21.35 31.73
C HIS A 22 17.07 19.94 31.48
N SER A 23 16.53 19.30 32.51
CA SER A 23 15.66 18.15 32.38
C SER A 23 14.47 18.59 31.51
N LEU A 24 14.41 18.10 30.26
CA LEU A 24 13.24 18.18 29.39
C LEU A 24 12.10 17.41 30.09
N THR A 25 11.36 18.08 30.96
CA THR A 25 10.07 17.58 31.43
C THR A 25 9.11 17.67 30.25
N LEU A 26 8.81 16.53 29.67
CA LEU A 26 7.72 16.36 28.70
C LEU A 26 6.41 16.74 29.41
N HIS A 27 5.93 17.97 29.21
CA HIS A 27 4.57 18.34 29.56
C HIS A 27 3.62 17.77 28.53
N TRP A 28 3.11 16.58 28.80
CA TRP A 28 2.06 15.95 28.03
C TRP A 28 0.72 16.55 28.45
N VAL A 29 0.05 17.21 27.50
CA VAL A 29 -1.34 17.62 27.72
C VAL A 29 -2.19 16.37 27.53
N SER A 30 -2.71 15.83 28.61
CA SER A 30 -3.63 14.68 28.59
C SER A 30 -4.94 15.05 27.89
N PRO A 31 -5.45 14.20 26.99
CA PRO A 31 -6.80 14.39 26.46
C PRO A 31 -7.83 14.11 27.57
N PRO A 32 -9.05 14.70 27.50
CA PRO A 32 -10.08 14.48 28.48
C PRO A 32 -10.55 13.00 28.47
N PRO A 33 -10.96 12.45 29.62
CA PRO A 33 -11.34 11.04 29.73
C PRO A 33 -12.65 10.77 29.02
N SER A 34 -12.61 9.87 28.02
CA SER A 34 -13.81 9.27 27.44
C SER A 34 -14.16 7.97 28.17
N SER A 35 -15.41 7.85 28.52
CA SER A 35 -16.02 6.76 29.24
C SER A 35 -15.74 5.37 28.65
N ASN A 36 -15.23 4.49 29.52
CA ASN A 36 -15.02 3.07 29.28
C ASN A 36 -16.31 2.32 29.02
N THR A 37 -16.37 1.54 27.93
CA THR A 37 -17.15 0.31 27.86
C THR A 37 -16.27 -0.82 27.36
N LEU A 38 -16.01 -1.75 28.28
CA LEU A 38 -15.34 -3.02 28.10
C LEU A 38 -16.14 -3.94 27.15
N PHE A 39 -15.49 -4.49 26.13
CA PHE A 39 -16.00 -5.66 25.42
C PHE A 39 -15.02 -6.82 25.52
N ALA A 40 -15.46 -7.83 26.24
CA ALA A 40 -14.83 -9.14 26.27
C ALA A 40 -15.25 -9.95 25.05
N SER A 41 -14.27 -10.53 24.34
CA SER A 41 -14.47 -11.47 23.25
C SER A 41 -14.52 -12.90 23.81
N THR A 42 -15.65 -13.58 23.65
CA THR A 42 -15.72 -15.03 23.77
C THR A 42 -16.08 -15.66 22.43
N THR A 43 -15.14 -16.45 21.92
CA THR A 43 -15.32 -17.33 20.76
C THR A 43 -15.97 -18.63 21.21
N THR A 44 -17.10 -18.99 20.61
CA THR A 44 -17.54 -20.40 20.55
C THR A 44 -18.10 -20.72 19.16
N SER A 45 -17.49 -21.74 18.58
CA SER A 45 -17.83 -22.42 17.36
C SER A 45 -19.10 -23.21 17.48
N SER A 46 -20.09 -22.99 16.61
CA SER A 46 -21.07 -24.04 16.27
C SER A 46 -21.77 -23.74 14.94
N LYS A 47 -21.80 -24.74 14.06
CA LYS A 47 -22.47 -24.71 12.75
C LYS A 47 -23.98 -24.55 12.90
N PRO A 48 -24.67 -23.75 12.04
CA PRO A 48 -26.13 -23.72 12.02
C PRO A 48 -26.73 -24.72 11.02
N PRO A 49 -27.97 -25.19 11.25
CA PRO A 49 -28.65 -26.14 10.38
C PRO A 49 -29.34 -25.48 9.17
N LEU A 50 -29.51 -26.31 8.16
CA LEU A 50 -30.21 -26.05 6.90
C LEU A 50 -31.69 -25.68 7.12
N PHE A 51 -32.15 -24.57 6.59
CA PHE A 51 -33.58 -24.25 6.53
C PHE A 51 -34.16 -24.50 5.14
N ARG A 52 -35.20 -25.29 5.13
CA ARG A 52 -36.05 -25.68 4.00
C ARG A 52 -37.19 -24.68 3.88
N VAL A 53 -37.40 -24.12 2.69
CA VAL A 53 -38.53 -23.24 2.38
C VAL A 53 -39.82 -24.04 2.38
N GLN A 54 -40.79 -23.64 3.21
CA GLN A 54 -42.19 -24.08 3.07
C GLN A 54 -43.05 -22.85 2.73
N ASN A 55 -43.77 -22.98 1.63
CA ASN A 55 -44.91 -22.15 1.29
C ASN A 55 -46.06 -22.51 2.19
N THR A 56 -46.69 -21.52 2.84
CA THR A 56 -48.02 -21.75 3.43
C THR A 56 -48.98 -20.60 3.09
N THR A 57 -50.04 -21.00 2.45
CA THR A 57 -51.28 -20.31 2.24
C THR A 57 -52.02 -20.13 3.58
N ASN A 58 -52.78 -19.01 3.67
CA ASN A 58 -53.71 -18.71 4.79
C ASN A 58 -54.72 -19.84 5.04
N PRO A 59 -55.13 -20.01 6.29
CA PRO A 59 -56.53 -19.71 6.60
C PRO A 59 -56.80 -19.06 7.99
N SER A 60 -57.95 -18.40 7.98
CA SER A 60 -58.80 -17.78 8.96
C SER A 60 -58.93 -18.34 10.39
N ASN A 61 -59.11 -17.35 11.33
CA ASN A 61 -59.93 -17.30 12.54
C ASN A 61 -59.89 -18.41 13.62
N THR A 62 -59.47 -18.06 14.83
CA THR A 62 -60.38 -17.93 16.02
C THR A 62 -59.64 -17.47 17.28
N SER A 63 -60.14 -16.40 17.85
CA SER A 63 -60.29 -15.99 19.28
C SER A 63 -59.48 -16.59 20.42
N LEU A 64 -58.84 -15.77 21.26
CA LEU A 64 -59.29 -15.22 22.55
C LEU A 64 -58.18 -14.53 23.34
N THR A 65 -58.39 -13.24 23.56
CA THR A 65 -58.18 -12.41 24.77
C THR A 65 -56.96 -12.51 25.65
N THR A 66 -56.46 -11.30 25.90
CA THR A 66 -55.62 -10.73 26.97
C THR A 66 -54.18 -10.45 26.64
N THR A 67 -53.97 -9.29 25.98
CA THR A 67 -52.86 -8.36 26.18
C THR A 67 -53.06 -7.12 25.25
N THR A 68 -54.09 -6.33 25.56
CA THR A 68 -54.54 -5.24 24.62
C THR A 68 -54.01 -3.85 24.95
N SER A 69 -53.18 -3.65 25.96
CA SER A 69 -52.63 -2.31 26.28
C SER A 69 -51.25 -2.03 25.68
N THR A 70 -50.37 -2.99 25.60
CA THR A 70 -49.01 -2.80 25.04
C THR A 70 -49.00 -2.74 23.51
N LYS A 71 -49.88 -3.46 22.82
CA LYS A 71 -50.00 -3.42 21.33
C LYS A 71 -50.54 -2.11 20.78
N LYS A 72 -51.38 -1.40 21.54
CA LYS A 72 -51.90 -0.08 21.06
C LYS A 72 -50.87 1.03 21.16
N PHE A 73 -50.00 1.03 22.15
CA PHE A 73 -48.92 2.01 22.27
C PHE A 73 -47.85 1.83 21.18
N SER A 74 -47.43 0.58 20.88
CA SER A 74 -46.45 0.28 19.85
C SER A 74 -46.93 0.66 18.44
N ASN A 75 -48.22 0.46 18.12
CA ASN A 75 -48.82 0.87 16.84
C ASN A 75 -48.85 2.39 16.64
N SER A 76 -49.06 3.17 17.68
CA SER A 76 -49.06 4.64 17.61
C SER A 76 -47.66 5.20 17.34
N GLN A 77 -46.61 4.66 17.99
CA GLN A 77 -45.25 5.09 17.77
C GLN A 77 -44.73 4.66 16.38
N GLU A 78 -45.09 3.46 15.93
CA GLU A 78 -44.74 2.99 14.58
C GLU A 78 -45.35 3.82 13.47
N GLN A 79 -46.59 4.31 13.67
CA GLN A 79 -47.22 5.25 12.75
C GLN A 79 -46.51 6.61 12.70
N ILE A 80 -46.03 7.11 13.86
CA ILE A 80 -45.26 8.34 13.93
C ILE A 80 -43.93 8.17 13.17
N LEU A 81 -43.21 7.06 13.40
CA LEU A 81 -41.97 6.75 12.69
C LEU A 81 -42.21 6.67 11.18
N LEU A 82 -43.30 6.03 10.75
CA LEU A 82 -43.67 5.89 9.35
C LEU A 82 -43.97 7.23 8.67
N THR A 83 -44.67 8.14 9.35
CA THR A 83 -44.94 9.49 8.86
C THR A 83 -43.67 10.32 8.74
N LEU A 84 -42.81 10.32 9.74
CA LEU A 84 -41.50 11.00 9.68
C LEU A 84 -40.64 10.49 8.52
N LEU A 85 -40.63 9.17 8.28
CA LEU A 85 -39.96 8.57 7.14
C LEU A 85 -40.60 8.91 5.80
N GLN A 86 -41.97 9.14 5.73
CA GLN A 86 -42.64 9.63 4.53
C GLN A 86 -42.27 11.07 4.25
N GLU A 87 -42.19 11.90 5.28
CA GLU A 87 -41.76 13.30 5.21
C GLU A 87 -40.26 13.51 4.99
N ARG A 88 -39.45 12.43 4.94
CA ARG A 88 -37.99 12.44 4.82
C ARG A 88 -37.26 13.18 5.95
N LYS A 89 -37.84 13.26 7.13
CA LYS A 89 -37.22 13.81 8.35
C LYS A 89 -36.37 12.73 9.04
N THR A 90 -35.22 12.41 8.46
CA THR A 90 -34.40 11.29 8.90
C THR A 90 -33.80 11.46 10.28
N GLU A 91 -33.47 12.68 10.71
CA GLU A 91 -32.93 12.96 12.04
C GLU A 91 -33.98 12.73 13.14
N GLU A 92 -35.18 13.23 12.94
CA GLU A 92 -36.28 12.99 13.88
C GLU A 92 -36.69 11.52 13.91
N ALA A 93 -36.71 10.85 12.76
CA ALA A 93 -36.98 9.43 12.65
C ALA A 93 -35.92 8.59 13.39
N TRP A 94 -34.65 9.02 13.33
CA TRP A 94 -33.56 8.37 14.08
C TRP A 94 -33.74 8.52 15.58
N LEU A 95 -34.06 9.72 16.07
CA LEU A 95 -34.32 9.97 17.50
C LEU A 95 -35.48 9.11 18.01
N VAL A 96 -36.57 9.03 17.25
CA VAL A 96 -37.70 8.15 17.59
C VAL A 96 -37.25 6.69 17.62
N TYR A 97 -36.46 6.24 16.62
CA TYR A 97 -35.94 4.85 16.59
C TYR A 97 -35.07 4.51 17.81
N THR A 98 -34.26 5.45 18.29
CA THR A 98 -33.40 5.19 19.47
C THR A 98 -34.16 5.01 20.77
N GLN A 99 -35.42 5.49 20.83
CA GLN A 99 -36.31 5.32 22.00
C GLN A 99 -37.08 3.99 21.98
N TYR A 100 -36.95 3.19 20.90
CA TYR A 100 -37.62 1.89 20.82
C TYR A 100 -36.90 0.80 21.60
N GLU A 101 -37.59 0.18 22.57
CA GLU A 101 -37.11 -1.03 23.24
C GLU A 101 -37.21 -2.25 22.31
N HIS A 102 -38.28 -2.35 21.51
CA HIS A 102 -38.54 -3.42 20.57
C HIS A 102 -38.30 -2.97 19.14
N LEU A 103 -37.90 -3.87 18.24
CA LEU A 103 -37.68 -3.56 16.84
C LEU A 103 -39.00 -3.15 16.14
N PRO A 104 -39.04 -2.01 15.43
CA PRO A 104 -40.20 -1.61 14.63
C PRO A 104 -40.43 -2.57 13.45
N GLY A 105 -41.56 -2.42 12.78
CA GLY A 105 -41.97 -3.28 11.67
C GLY A 105 -41.01 -3.26 10.47
N PRO A 106 -41.02 -4.29 9.64
CA PRO A 106 -40.10 -4.46 8.51
C PRO A 106 -40.07 -3.27 7.55
N THR A 107 -41.21 -2.69 7.27
CA THR A 107 -41.35 -1.52 6.40
C THR A 107 -40.68 -0.27 6.95
N CYS A 108 -40.77 -0.02 8.24
CA CYS A 108 -40.13 1.11 8.91
C CYS A 108 -38.61 0.93 8.93
N LEU A 109 -38.14 -0.28 9.28
CA LEU A 109 -36.71 -0.60 9.29
C LEU A 109 -36.08 -0.48 7.90
N SER A 110 -36.70 -1.03 6.87
CA SER A 110 -36.19 -0.97 5.51
C SER A 110 -36.16 0.47 4.98
N ARG A 111 -37.20 1.28 5.25
CA ARG A 111 -37.21 2.72 4.87
C ARG A 111 -36.15 3.51 5.63
N LEU A 112 -36.00 3.29 6.94
CA LEU A 112 -35.00 3.99 7.76
C LEU A 112 -33.59 3.68 7.28
N VAL A 113 -33.24 2.40 7.08
CA VAL A 113 -31.94 2.00 6.54
C VAL A 113 -31.71 2.57 5.15
N SER A 114 -32.73 2.59 4.28
CA SER A 114 -32.62 3.17 2.95
C SER A 114 -32.35 4.67 3.01
N GLN A 115 -33.06 5.44 3.84
CA GLN A 115 -32.87 6.88 3.95
C GLN A 115 -31.53 7.25 4.55
N LEU A 116 -31.07 6.56 5.60
CA LEU A 116 -29.73 6.73 6.17
C LEU A 116 -28.64 6.41 5.13
N SER A 117 -28.86 5.40 4.29
CA SER A 117 -27.93 5.04 3.22
C SER A 117 -27.89 6.10 2.10
N TYR A 118 -29.03 6.75 1.78
CA TYR A 118 -29.10 7.81 0.78
C TYR A 118 -28.37 9.08 1.18
N GLN A 119 -28.21 9.37 2.48
CA GLN A 119 -27.49 10.55 2.95
C GLN A 119 -26.00 10.52 2.56
N ASN A 120 -25.43 9.33 2.32
CA ASN A 120 -24.00 9.13 2.03
C ASN A 120 -23.04 9.81 3.02
N THR A 121 -23.47 10.05 4.26
CA THR A 121 -22.66 10.60 5.35
C THR A 121 -22.07 9.48 6.19
N ASN A 122 -20.90 9.70 6.78
CA ASN A 122 -20.29 8.72 7.69
C ASN A 122 -21.19 8.44 8.90
N GLU A 123 -21.92 9.46 9.37
CA GLU A 123 -22.84 9.34 10.48
C GLU A 123 -24.07 8.49 10.11
N GLY A 124 -24.67 8.72 8.95
CA GLY A 124 -25.75 7.91 8.42
C GLY A 124 -25.36 6.45 8.25
N LEU A 125 -24.13 6.19 7.75
CA LEU A 125 -23.60 4.83 7.66
C LEU A 125 -23.41 4.16 9.02
N THR A 126 -22.88 4.89 10.02
CA THR A 126 -22.66 4.36 11.37
C THR A 126 -24.01 4.01 12.04
N ARG A 127 -25.01 4.87 11.87
CA ARG A 127 -26.37 4.63 12.34
C ARG A 127 -27.01 3.40 11.65
N ALA A 128 -26.88 3.28 10.33
CA ALA A 128 -27.36 2.10 9.61
C ALA A 128 -26.61 0.82 10.03
N GLN A 129 -25.31 0.89 10.30
CA GLN A 129 -24.51 -0.23 10.83
C GLN A 129 -25.02 -0.67 12.19
N SER A 130 -25.36 0.25 13.09
CA SER A 130 -25.89 -0.08 14.42
C SER A 130 -27.23 -0.82 14.32
N ILE A 131 -28.12 -0.44 13.39
CA ILE A 131 -29.36 -1.16 13.12
C ILE A 131 -29.09 -2.60 12.66
N ILE A 132 -28.16 -2.76 11.69
CA ILE A 132 -27.78 -4.09 11.19
C ILE A 132 -27.17 -4.94 12.29
N GLN A 133 -26.33 -4.37 13.15
CA GLN A 133 -25.72 -5.08 14.26
C GLN A 133 -26.78 -5.55 15.28
N ARG A 134 -27.74 -4.69 15.62
CA ARG A 134 -28.89 -5.06 16.48
C ARG A 134 -29.71 -6.20 15.87
N LEU A 135 -30.03 -6.10 14.57
CA LEU A 135 -30.77 -7.15 13.85
C LEU A 135 -30.00 -8.48 13.76
N ARG A 136 -28.67 -8.45 13.68
CA ARG A 136 -27.84 -9.67 13.73
C ARG A 136 -27.85 -10.30 15.13
N GLN A 137 -27.73 -9.48 16.18
CA GLN A 137 -27.81 -9.95 17.57
C GLN A 137 -29.13 -10.63 17.88
N GLU A 138 -30.24 -10.04 17.41
CA GLU A 138 -31.59 -10.58 17.58
C GLU A 138 -31.96 -11.66 16.55
N ARG A 139 -31.06 -12.02 15.62
CA ARG A 139 -31.26 -12.97 14.50
C ARG A 139 -32.44 -12.63 13.60
N GLN A 140 -32.76 -11.34 13.47
CA GLN A 140 -33.93 -10.83 12.72
C GLN A 140 -33.56 -10.10 11.42
N LEU A 141 -32.40 -10.39 10.82
CA LEU A 141 -31.94 -9.75 9.59
C LEU A 141 -32.92 -9.94 8.40
N HIS A 142 -33.76 -11.00 8.44
CA HIS A 142 -34.78 -11.28 7.43
C HIS A 142 -35.91 -10.23 7.38
N ARG A 143 -35.99 -9.33 8.34
CA ARG A 143 -36.96 -8.20 8.33
C ARG A 143 -36.58 -7.09 7.34
N LEU A 144 -35.35 -7.04 6.87
CA LEU A 144 -34.93 -6.06 5.87
C LEU A 144 -35.15 -6.61 4.46
N ASP A 145 -35.62 -5.74 3.59
CA ASP A 145 -35.75 -6.05 2.16
C ASP A 145 -34.37 -6.05 1.45
N ALA A 146 -34.32 -6.72 0.29
CA ALA A 146 -33.09 -6.82 -0.49
C ALA A 146 -32.62 -5.45 -1.02
N ASN A 147 -33.56 -4.52 -1.27
CA ASN A 147 -33.24 -3.20 -1.79
C ASN A 147 -32.55 -2.32 -0.74
N SER A 148 -33.02 -2.31 0.50
CA SER A 148 -32.41 -1.55 1.59
C SER A 148 -31.00 -2.05 1.91
N LEU A 149 -30.80 -3.37 1.93
CA LEU A 149 -29.47 -3.97 2.09
C LEU A 149 -28.55 -3.65 0.90
N GLY A 150 -29.07 -3.66 -0.32
CA GLY A 150 -28.34 -3.28 -1.53
C GLY A 150 -27.91 -1.82 -1.53
N LEU A 151 -28.80 -0.91 -1.10
CA LEU A 151 -28.49 0.52 -0.96
C LEU A 151 -27.43 0.77 0.12
N LEU A 152 -27.53 0.06 1.24
CA LEU A 152 -26.51 0.15 2.29
C LEU A 152 -25.14 -0.36 1.82
N ALA A 153 -25.09 -1.46 1.07
CA ALA A 153 -23.85 -1.96 0.50
C ALA A 153 -23.23 -0.94 -0.47
N MET A 154 -24.05 -0.30 -1.31
CA MET A 154 -23.61 0.74 -2.23
C MET A 154 -23.12 1.99 -1.49
N ALA A 155 -23.81 2.45 -0.46
CA ALA A 155 -23.41 3.59 0.36
C ALA A 155 -22.10 3.30 1.13
N ALA A 156 -21.98 2.10 1.71
CA ALA A 156 -20.74 1.67 2.37
C ALA A 156 -19.54 1.60 1.40
N ALA A 157 -19.76 1.13 0.17
CA ALA A 157 -18.72 1.11 -0.87
C ALA A 157 -18.30 2.53 -1.27
N LYS A 158 -19.25 3.47 -1.43
CA LYS A 158 -18.97 4.88 -1.72
C LYS A 158 -18.20 5.56 -0.57
N GLY A 159 -18.54 5.25 0.67
CA GLY A 159 -17.85 5.74 1.87
C GLY A 159 -16.45 5.11 2.11
N GLY A 160 -15.96 4.24 1.21
CA GLY A 160 -14.66 3.60 1.36
C GLY A 160 -14.63 2.34 2.23
N HIS A 161 -15.77 1.94 2.82
CA HIS A 161 -15.88 0.73 3.65
C HIS A 161 -16.12 -0.53 2.80
N THR A 162 -15.19 -0.83 1.88
CA THR A 162 -15.32 -1.90 0.87
C THR A 162 -15.49 -3.30 1.47
N LEU A 163 -14.76 -3.62 2.54
CA LEU A 163 -14.88 -4.90 3.23
C LEU A 163 -16.27 -5.10 3.86
N TYR A 164 -16.82 -4.04 4.45
CA TYR A 164 -18.17 -4.09 5.01
C TYR A 164 -19.22 -4.24 3.92
N ALA A 165 -19.13 -3.48 2.84
CA ALA A 165 -20.01 -3.60 1.67
C ALA A 165 -20.00 -5.03 1.10
N THR A 166 -18.80 -5.61 0.93
CA THR A 166 -18.64 -7.00 0.47
C THR A 166 -19.28 -8.00 1.43
N SER A 167 -19.14 -7.78 2.75
CA SER A 167 -19.75 -8.65 3.76
C SER A 167 -21.28 -8.63 3.68
N ILE A 168 -21.89 -7.47 3.39
CA ILE A 168 -23.36 -7.36 3.20
C ILE A 168 -23.78 -8.16 1.98
N ILE A 169 -23.14 -7.97 0.81
CA ILE A 169 -23.48 -8.72 -0.40
C ILE A 169 -23.30 -10.22 -0.19
N LYS A 170 -22.19 -10.67 0.41
CA LYS A 170 -21.97 -12.08 0.74
C LYS A 170 -23.05 -12.62 1.69
N SER A 171 -23.53 -11.81 2.65
CA SER A 171 -24.61 -12.16 3.57
C SER A 171 -25.95 -12.30 2.84
N MET A 172 -26.29 -11.35 1.94
CA MET A 172 -27.49 -11.42 1.10
C MET A 172 -27.50 -12.71 0.27
N LEU A 173 -26.37 -13.02 -0.37
CA LEU A 173 -26.22 -14.23 -1.17
C LEU A 173 -26.37 -15.52 -0.31
N LYS A 174 -25.85 -15.55 0.91
CA LYS A 174 -26.04 -16.69 1.84
C LYS A 174 -27.50 -16.86 2.26
N SER A 175 -28.22 -15.76 2.43
CA SER A 175 -29.64 -15.77 2.79
C SER A 175 -30.59 -15.98 1.60
N GLY A 176 -30.07 -16.20 0.38
CA GLY A 176 -30.85 -16.44 -0.83
C GLY A 176 -31.37 -15.19 -1.53
N TYR A 177 -31.00 -14.00 -1.09
CA TYR A 177 -31.34 -12.75 -1.75
C TYR A 177 -30.38 -12.43 -2.90
N LEU A 178 -30.92 -11.96 -4.04
CA LEU A 178 -30.15 -11.44 -5.15
C LEU A 178 -30.18 -9.90 -5.10
N PRO A 179 -29.06 -9.23 -4.92
CA PRO A 179 -29.02 -7.77 -4.94
C PRO A 179 -29.20 -7.23 -6.36
N HIS A 180 -29.76 -6.04 -6.48
CA HIS A 180 -29.88 -5.34 -7.75
C HIS A 180 -28.52 -5.06 -8.38
N VAL A 181 -28.40 -5.13 -9.73
CA VAL A 181 -27.12 -4.98 -10.47
C VAL A 181 -26.36 -3.71 -10.05
N LYS A 182 -27.01 -2.56 -9.94
CA LYS A 182 -26.40 -1.29 -9.52
C LYS A 182 -25.73 -1.35 -8.14
N SER A 183 -26.24 -2.19 -7.23
CA SER A 183 -25.67 -2.31 -5.89
C SER A 183 -24.39 -3.13 -5.90
N TRP A 184 -24.40 -4.33 -6.50
CA TRP A 184 -23.23 -5.19 -6.48
C TRP A 184 -22.15 -4.73 -7.49
N SER A 185 -22.51 -4.15 -8.64
CA SER A 185 -21.54 -3.57 -9.58
C SER A 185 -20.81 -2.35 -8.98
N SER A 186 -21.52 -1.51 -8.21
CA SER A 186 -20.89 -0.41 -7.47
C SER A 186 -19.87 -0.90 -6.43
N VAL A 187 -20.18 -2.01 -5.72
CA VAL A 187 -19.23 -2.61 -4.78
C VAL A 187 -18.00 -3.16 -5.53
N ILE A 188 -18.19 -3.85 -6.65
CA ILE A 188 -17.09 -4.37 -7.49
C ILE A 188 -16.21 -3.23 -8.01
N SER A 189 -16.83 -2.15 -8.50
CA SER A 189 -16.10 -0.97 -9.01
C SER A 189 -15.20 -0.34 -7.94
N ARG A 190 -15.66 -0.29 -6.69
CA ARG A 190 -14.85 0.24 -5.58
C ARG A 190 -13.77 -0.75 -5.11
N LEU A 191 -14.08 -2.05 -5.09
CA LEU A 191 -13.10 -3.09 -4.81
C LEU A 191 -11.97 -3.10 -5.85
N ALA A 192 -12.29 -2.93 -7.13
CA ALA A 192 -11.30 -2.89 -8.20
C ALA A 192 -10.21 -1.82 -8.01
N GLY A 193 -10.51 -0.74 -7.26
CA GLY A 193 -9.57 0.34 -6.94
C GLY A 193 -9.01 0.32 -5.52
N SER A 194 -9.31 -0.70 -4.70
CA SER A 194 -8.93 -0.71 -3.27
C SER A 194 -7.82 -1.74 -2.98
N GLY A 195 -6.59 -1.27 -2.71
CA GLY A 195 -5.46 -2.11 -2.28
C GLY A 195 -5.15 -3.30 -3.18
N ASP A 196 -4.21 -4.13 -2.77
CA ASP A 196 -3.72 -5.26 -3.58
C ASP A 196 -4.69 -6.44 -3.65
N ASP A 197 -5.43 -6.70 -2.57
CA ASP A 197 -6.42 -7.79 -2.51
C ASP A 197 -7.79 -7.42 -3.10
N GLY A 198 -8.08 -6.13 -3.24
CA GLY A 198 -9.38 -5.64 -3.69
C GLY A 198 -9.81 -6.15 -5.05
N PRO A 199 -8.97 -6.06 -6.10
CA PRO A 199 -9.31 -6.56 -7.43
C PRO A 199 -9.56 -8.08 -7.47
N VAL A 200 -8.82 -8.87 -6.69
CA VAL A 200 -9.04 -10.34 -6.58
C VAL A 200 -10.41 -10.64 -5.97
N GLU A 201 -10.78 -9.92 -4.91
CA GLU A 201 -12.10 -10.07 -4.29
C GLU A 201 -13.24 -9.58 -5.20
N ALA A 202 -12.99 -8.56 -6.02
CA ALA A 202 -13.93 -8.09 -7.04
C ALA A 202 -14.26 -9.18 -8.07
N ILE A 203 -13.25 -9.86 -8.61
CA ILE A 203 -13.41 -10.97 -9.55
C ILE A 203 -14.14 -12.14 -8.89
N LYS A 204 -13.77 -12.52 -7.65
CA LYS A 204 -14.46 -13.58 -6.90
C LYS A 204 -15.94 -13.25 -6.67
N LEU A 205 -16.25 -12.00 -6.34
CA LEU A 205 -17.62 -11.55 -6.12
C LEU A 205 -18.42 -11.59 -7.42
N PHE A 206 -17.86 -11.09 -8.53
CA PHE A 206 -18.47 -11.13 -9.86
C PHE A 206 -18.79 -12.57 -10.28
N ASN A 207 -17.81 -13.48 -10.20
CA ASN A 207 -17.99 -14.88 -10.54
C ASN A 207 -19.03 -15.59 -9.66
N SER A 208 -19.15 -15.18 -8.39
CA SER A 208 -20.17 -15.68 -7.48
C SER A 208 -21.58 -15.21 -7.86
N MET A 209 -21.70 -13.96 -8.34
CA MET A 209 -22.96 -13.39 -8.83
C MET A 209 -23.40 -14.02 -10.13
N THR A 210 -22.53 -14.09 -11.15
CA THR A 210 -22.85 -14.65 -12.49
C THR A 210 -23.22 -16.12 -12.44
N ARG A 211 -22.52 -16.94 -11.61
CA ARG A 211 -22.90 -18.35 -11.39
C ARG A 211 -24.32 -18.48 -10.83
N ARG A 212 -24.75 -17.58 -9.94
CA ARG A 212 -26.13 -17.62 -9.40
C ARG A 212 -27.13 -17.14 -10.40
N VAL A 213 -26.82 -16.07 -11.15
CA VAL A 213 -27.67 -15.56 -12.23
C VAL A 213 -27.90 -16.65 -13.28
N ARG A 214 -26.85 -17.36 -13.72
CA ARG A 214 -26.97 -18.51 -14.65
C ARG A 214 -27.82 -19.65 -14.09
N ARG A 215 -27.69 -19.95 -12.79
CA ARG A 215 -28.43 -21.05 -12.11
C ARG A 215 -29.94 -20.79 -12.04
N PHE A 216 -30.35 -19.54 -12.02
CA PHE A 216 -31.74 -19.13 -11.83
C PHE A 216 -32.25 -18.28 -13.02
N SER A 217 -31.72 -18.53 -14.22
CA SER A 217 -31.97 -17.73 -15.44
C SER A 217 -33.47 -17.54 -15.77
N ASP A 218 -34.27 -18.53 -15.46
CA ASP A 218 -35.71 -18.58 -15.83
C ASP A 218 -36.62 -17.83 -14.84
N SER A 219 -36.09 -17.30 -13.76
CA SER A 219 -36.85 -16.58 -12.76
C SER A 219 -36.91 -15.08 -13.07
N GLU A 220 -38.12 -14.49 -13.01
CA GLU A 220 -38.27 -13.02 -13.15
C GLU A 220 -37.46 -12.22 -12.11
N MET A 221 -37.20 -12.81 -10.93
CA MET A 221 -36.44 -12.17 -9.85
C MET A 221 -34.97 -11.91 -10.25
N VAL A 222 -34.47 -12.60 -11.25
CA VAL A 222 -33.07 -12.49 -11.73
C VAL A 222 -32.89 -11.33 -12.71
N LYS A 223 -33.93 -10.86 -13.38
CA LYS A 223 -33.84 -9.76 -14.37
C LYS A 223 -33.10 -8.52 -13.82
N ASN A 224 -33.41 -8.12 -12.58
CA ASN A 224 -32.80 -6.96 -11.96
C ASN A 224 -31.37 -7.17 -11.43
N SER A 225 -30.91 -8.42 -11.42
CA SER A 225 -29.60 -8.84 -10.92
C SER A 225 -28.67 -9.32 -12.04
N ARG A 226 -29.15 -9.41 -13.31
CA ARG A 226 -28.31 -9.73 -14.47
C ARG A 226 -27.19 -8.71 -14.59
N PRO A 227 -25.95 -9.13 -14.89
CA PRO A 227 -24.87 -8.20 -15.17
C PRO A 227 -25.22 -7.31 -16.37
N ASP A 228 -24.93 -6.03 -16.26
CA ASP A 228 -24.98 -5.06 -17.33
C ASP A 228 -23.56 -4.72 -17.82
N THR A 229 -23.43 -3.95 -18.90
CA THR A 229 -22.12 -3.48 -19.42
C THR A 229 -21.31 -2.78 -18.31
N GLY A 230 -21.97 -2.03 -17.42
CA GLY A 230 -21.31 -1.37 -16.29
C GLY A 230 -20.70 -2.35 -15.27
N ALA A 231 -21.38 -3.48 -15.03
CA ALA A 231 -20.85 -4.53 -14.12
C ALA A 231 -19.66 -5.24 -14.77
N TYR A 232 -19.71 -5.53 -16.07
CA TYR A 232 -18.56 -6.06 -16.81
C TYR A 232 -17.40 -5.07 -16.80
N ASN A 233 -17.64 -3.79 -17.09
CA ASN A 233 -16.59 -2.78 -17.04
C ASN A 233 -15.92 -2.67 -15.65
N ALA A 234 -16.69 -2.85 -14.59
CA ALA A 234 -16.14 -2.85 -13.24
C ALA A 234 -15.18 -4.04 -12.98
N VAL A 235 -15.54 -5.25 -13.39
CA VAL A 235 -14.67 -6.42 -13.20
C VAL A 235 -13.52 -6.47 -14.20
N LEU A 236 -13.73 -6.05 -15.44
CA LEU A 236 -12.66 -5.91 -16.44
C LEU A 236 -11.60 -4.90 -15.96
N ASN A 237 -12.00 -3.80 -15.31
CA ASN A 237 -11.06 -2.88 -14.69
C ASN A 237 -10.29 -3.51 -13.50
N ALA A 238 -10.92 -4.43 -12.76
CA ALA A 238 -10.21 -5.21 -11.75
C ALA A 238 -9.14 -6.11 -12.39
N CYS A 239 -9.45 -6.82 -13.45
CA CYS A 239 -8.49 -7.62 -14.22
C CYS A 239 -7.35 -6.76 -14.77
N ALA A 240 -7.68 -5.56 -15.31
CA ALA A 240 -6.69 -4.61 -15.80
C ALA A 240 -5.76 -4.10 -14.68
N ASN A 241 -6.27 -3.94 -13.45
CA ASN A 241 -5.46 -3.54 -12.30
C ASN A 241 -4.51 -4.66 -11.83
N LEU A 242 -4.88 -5.93 -12.01
CA LEU A 242 -4.02 -7.09 -11.72
C LEU A 242 -3.04 -7.42 -12.85
N GLY A 243 -3.37 -7.05 -14.09
CA GLY A 243 -2.66 -7.52 -15.29
C GLY A 243 -3.07 -8.94 -15.69
N ASP A 244 -4.23 -9.43 -15.20
CA ASP A 244 -4.75 -10.78 -15.53
C ASP A 244 -5.48 -10.76 -16.87
N ILE A 245 -4.71 -11.01 -17.92
CA ILE A 245 -5.19 -11.05 -19.31
C ILE A 245 -6.16 -12.21 -19.53
N LYS A 246 -5.84 -13.39 -18.97
CA LYS A 246 -6.65 -14.60 -19.21
C LYS A 246 -8.08 -14.43 -18.72
N THR A 247 -8.23 -13.96 -17.50
CA THR A 247 -9.56 -13.69 -16.93
C THR A 247 -10.25 -12.52 -17.65
N PHE A 248 -9.48 -11.50 -18.07
CA PHE A 248 -10.02 -10.37 -18.82
C PHE A 248 -10.67 -10.83 -20.12
N LEU A 249 -9.97 -11.67 -20.91
CA LEU A 249 -10.44 -12.18 -22.19
C LEU A 249 -11.68 -13.09 -22.04
N GLN A 250 -11.65 -13.97 -21.04
CA GLN A 250 -12.82 -14.83 -20.74
C GLN A 250 -14.06 -14.00 -20.44
N LEU A 251 -13.93 -12.95 -19.60
CA LEU A 251 -15.04 -12.08 -19.23
C LEU A 251 -15.51 -11.21 -20.42
N PHE A 252 -14.59 -10.80 -21.28
CA PHE A 252 -14.92 -10.05 -22.48
C PHE A 252 -15.72 -10.90 -23.48
N ASP A 253 -15.34 -12.17 -23.66
CA ASP A 253 -16.06 -13.14 -24.52
C ASP A 253 -17.41 -13.55 -23.92
N GLU A 254 -17.58 -13.49 -22.60
CA GLU A 254 -18.85 -13.75 -21.91
C GLU A 254 -19.88 -12.61 -22.05
N MET A 255 -19.47 -11.38 -22.40
CA MET A 255 -20.39 -10.23 -22.47
C MET A 255 -21.59 -10.46 -23.41
N PRO A 256 -21.42 -11.02 -24.62
CA PRO A 256 -22.54 -11.28 -25.52
C PRO A 256 -23.55 -12.30 -24.98
N GLU A 257 -23.14 -13.25 -24.15
CA GLU A 257 -24.05 -14.25 -23.53
C GLU A 257 -25.12 -13.57 -22.63
N PHE A 258 -24.79 -12.41 -22.08
CA PHE A 258 -25.69 -11.60 -21.25
C PHE A 258 -26.30 -10.41 -22.00
N GLU A 259 -26.24 -10.41 -23.33
CA GLU A 259 -26.73 -9.30 -24.17
C GLU A 259 -26.03 -7.96 -23.88
N CYS A 260 -24.76 -8.02 -23.41
CA CYS A 260 -23.96 -6.84 -23.13
C CYS A 260 -23.05 -6.53 -24.30
N GLU A 261 -23.14 -5.33 -24.86
CA GLU A 261 -22.23 -4.85 -25.89
C GLU A 261 -21.08 -4.03 -25.29
N PRO A 262 -19.82 -4.24 -25.77
CA PRO A 262 -18.70 -3.41 -25.36
C PRO A 262 -18.88 -1.95 -25.78
N ASP A 263 -18.76 -1.04 -24.82
CA ASP A 263 -18.84 0.40 -25.00
C ASP A 263 -17.48 1.10 -25.02
N SER A 264 -17.45 2.42 -25.18
CA SER A 264 -16.20 3.21 -25.17
C SER A 264 -15.37 2.99 -23.89
N LEU A 265 -16.03 2.76 -22.73
CA LEU A 265 -15.36 2.51 -21.47
C LEU A 265 -14.71 1.13 -21.46
N THR A 266 -15.37 0.12 -22.02
CA THR A 266 -14.83 -1.24 -22.18
C THR A 266 -13.50 -1.22 -22.95
N TYR A 267 -13.47 -0.50 -24.09
CA TYR A 267 -12.25 -0.35 -24.88
C TYR A 267 -11.17 0.48 -24.18
N ASN A 268 -11.53 1.50 -23.41
CA ASN A 268 -10.57 2.23 -22.60
C ASN A 268 -9.92 1.35 -21.51
N ILE A 269 -10.68 0.41 -20.96
CA ILE A 269 -10.15 -0.58 -20.02
C ILE A 269 -9.24 -1.58 -20.77
N MET A 270 -9.57 -1.94 -22.00
CA MET A 270 -8.73 -2.77 -22.86
C MET A 270 -7.40 -2.08 -23.18
N ILE A 271 -7.40 -0.79 -23.50
CA ILE A 271 -6.18 0.02 -23.66
C ILE A 271 -5.34 -0.03 -22.37
N LYS A 272 -6.00 0.10 -21.20
CA LYS A 272 -5.32 0.06 -19.91
C LYS A 272 -4.63 -1.27 -19.62
N ILE A 273 -5.26 -2.41 -19.95
CA ILE A 273 -4.62 -3.72 -19.72
C ILE A 273 -3.48 -3.96 -20.71
N CYS A 274 -3.62 -3.57 -22.00
CA CYS A 274 -2.55 -3.62 -22.98
C CYS A 274 -1.35 -2.80 -22.55
N ALA A 275 -1.61 -1.59 -22.00
CA ALA A 275 -0.56 -0.74 -21.44
C ALA A 275 0.16 -1.39 -20.26
N ARG A 276 -0.55 -2.12 -19.39
CA ARG A 276 0.07 -2.76 -18.21
C ARG A 276 0.91 -3.98 -18.58
N VAL A 277 0.62 -4.60 -19.70
CA VAL A 277 1.35 -5.78 -20.23
C VAL A 277 2.46 -5.36 -21.20
N GLU A 278 2.64 -4.06 -21.40
CA GLU A 278 3.67 -3.49 -22.28
C GLU A 278 3.57 -3.93 -23.76
N ARG A 279 2.36 -4.15 -24.27
CA ARG A 279 2.08 -4.55 -25.65
C ARG A 279 1.63 -3.34 -26.48
N LYS A 280 2.57 -2.65 -27.13
CA LYS A 280 2.32 -1.47 -27.99
C LYS A 280 1.50 -1.81 -29.23
N ASP A 281 1.78 -2.95 -29.84
CA ASP A 281 1.10 -3.47 -31.05
C ASP A 281 -0.42 -3.59 -30.85
N LEU A 282 -0.84 -4.08 -29.69
CA LEU A 282 -2.26 -4.24 -29.38
C LEU A 282 -2.97 -2.88 -29.18
N LEU A 283 -2.27 -1.85 -28.75
CA LEU A 283 -2.87 -0.51 -28.56
C LEU A 283 -3.34 0.09 -29.89
N VAL A 284 -2.50 0.01 -30.92
CA VAL A 284 -2.84 0.48 -32.27
C VAL A 284 -4.05 -0.26 -32.79
N PHE A 285 -4.01 -1.59 -32.67
CA PHE A 285 -5.10 -2.45 -33.11
C PHE A 285 -6.40 -2.13 -32.40
N VAL A 286 -6.41 -1.92 -31.08
CA VAL A 286 -7.61 -1.55 -30.32
C VAL A 286 -8.19 -0.22 -30.81
N LEU A 287 -7.33 0.78 -31.07
CA LEU A 287 -7.77 2.07 -31.61
C LEU A 287 -8.42 1.94 -32.99
N GLU A 288 -7.78 1.21 -33.89
CA GLU A 288 -8.32 0.96 -35.23
C GLU A 288 -9.67 0.22 -35.19
N ARG A 289 -9.79 -0.73 -34.26
CA ARG A 289 -11.04 -1.47 -34.06
C ARG A 289 -12.18 -0.57 -33.53
N ILE A 290 -11.89 0.36 -32.65
CA ILE A 290 -12.85 1.37 -32.18
C ILE A 290 -13.37 2.18 -33.37
N ILE A 291 -12.47 2.63 -34.26
CA ILE A 291 -12.82 3.44 -35.42
C ILE A 291 -13.65 2.62 -36.43
N GLN A 292 -13.20 1.40 -36.74
CA GLN A 292 -13.90 0.50 -37.67
C GLN A 292 -15.31 0.12 -37.22
N LYS A 293 -15.50 -0.11 -35.93
CA LYS A 293 -16.83 -0.39 -35.36
C LYS A 293 -17.71 0.85 -35.20
N GLY A 294 -17.22 2.04 -35.53
CA GLY A 294 -17.96 3.29 -35.39
C GLY A 294 -18.28 3.67 -33.94
N ILE A 295 -17.50 3.14 -32.96
CA ILE A 295 -17.69 3.45 -31.56
C ILE A 295 -17.26 4.89 -31.31
N PRO A 296 -18.06 5.71 -30.59
CA PRO A 296 -17.74 7.11 -30.40
C PRO A 296 -16.44 7.26 -29.60
N LEU A 297 -15.42 7.78 -30.28
CA LEU A 297 -14.16 8.18 -29.64
C LEU A 297 -14.37 9.40 -28.77
N CYS A 298 -13.75 9.36 -27.59
CA CYS A 298 -13.78 10.48 -26.65
C CYS A 298 -12.35 10.88 -26.24
N MET A 299 -12.21 12.07 -25.66
CA MET A 299 -10.91 12.58 -25.20
C MET A 299 -10.22 11.64 -24.18
N THR A 300 -11.03 10.90 -23.38
CA THR A 300 -10.50 9.93 -22.42
C THR A 300 -9.81 8.74 -23.10
N THR A 301 -10.20 8.34 -24.30
CA THR A 301 -9.55 7.28 -25.08
C THR A 301 -8.15 7.73 -25.52
N LEU A 302 -8.04 8.94 -26.09
CA LEU A 302 -6.76 9.51 -26.49
C LEU A 302 -5.84 9.77 -25.30
N HIS A 303 -6.40 10.26 -24.18
CA HIS A 303 -5.66 10.39 -22.93
C HIS A 303 -5.13 9.05 -22.43
N SER A 304 -5.91 7.96 -22.53
CA SER A 304 -5.47 6.62 -22.12
C SER A 304 -4.34 6.09 -23.01
N LEU A 305 -4.37 6.39 -24.32
CA LEU A 305 -3.28 6.06 -25.25
C LEU A 305 -2.00 6.83 -24.93
N VAL A 306 -2.09 8.15 -24.79
CA VAL A 306 -0.93 8.98 -24.40
C VAL A 306 -0.36 8.50 -23.04
N ALA A 307 -1.22 8.20 -22.08
CA ALA A 307 -0.79 7.66 -20.78
C ALA A 307 -0.09 6.30 -20.88
N ALA A 308 -0.51 5.45 -21.83
CA ALA A 308 0.14 4.18 -22.10
C ALA A 308 1.56 4.37 -22.66
N TYR A 309 1.74 5.22 -23.68
CA TYR A 309 3.06 5.50 -24.26
C TYR A 309 4.00 6.18 -23.26
N VAL A 310 3.49 7.11 -22.46
CA VAL A 310 4.24 7.68 -21.33
C VAL A 310 4.61 6.62 -20.30
N GLY A 311 3.75 5.62 -20.09
CA GLY A 311 4.01 4.47 -19.20
C GLY A 311 5.17 3.59 -19.70
N PHE A 312 5.24 3.36 -21.01
CA PHE A 312 6.33 2.62 -21.67
C PHE A 312 7.66 3.37 -21.68
N GLY A 313 7.66 4.68 -21.37
CA GLY A 313 8.83 5.54 -21.49
C GLY A 313 9.03 6.12 -22.89
N ASP A 314 8.14 5.82 -23.84
CA ASP A 314 8.14 6.34 -25.21
C ASP A 314 7.50 7.73 -25.22
N LEU A 315 8.30 8.71 -24.83
CA LEU A 315 7.85 10.10 -24.72
C LEU A 315 7.79 10.80 -26.07
N GLU A 316 8.57 10.31 -27.06
CA GLU A 316 8.64 10.90 -28.40
C GLU A 316 7.35 10.65 -29.18
N THR A 317 6.87 9.42 -29.20
CA THR A 317 5.56 9.08 -29.80
C THR A 317 4.42 9.82 -29.09
N ALA A 318 4.46 9.91 -27.74
CA ALA A 318 3.46 10.66 -26.98
C ALA A 318 3.46 12.16 -27.34
N GLU A 319 4.65 12.76 -27.54
CA GLU A 319 4.80 14.15 -27.98
C GLU A 319 4.27 14.37 -29.41
N GLN A 320 4.59 13.47 -30.35
CA GLN A 320 4.08 13.49 -31.72
C GLN A 320 2.56 13.40 -31.79
N MET A 321 1.95 12.53 -30.95
CA MET A 321 0.49 12.46 -30.83
C MET A 321 -0.12 13.78 -30.38
N ILE A 322 0.44 14.40 -29.34
CA ILE A 322 -0.07 15.68 -28.82
C ILE A 322 0.13 16.79 -29.85
N GLN A 323 1.26 16.82 -30.57
CA GLN A 323 1.51 17.76 -31.64
C GLN A 323 0.52 17.60 -32.78
N ALA A 324 0.27 16.36 -33.24
CA ALA A 324 -0.73 16.07 -34.29
C ALA A 324 -2.13 16.52 -33.85
N MET A 325 -2.50 16.29 -32.59
CA MET A 325 -3.77 16.78 -32.02
C MET A 325 -3.85 18.31 -31.99
N SER A 326 -2.75 19.01 -31.62
CA SER A 326 -2.73 20.48 -31.59
C SER A 326 -2.78 21.11 -32.99
N GLU A 327 -2.20 20.44 -33.98
CA GLU A 327 -2.25 20.83 -35.40
C GLU A 327 -3.57 20.45 -36.10
N GLY A 328 -4.49 19.78 -35.40
CA GLY A 328 -5.77 19.35 -35.95
C GLY A 328 -5.69 18.21 -36.96
N LYS A 329 -4.62 17.41 -36.91
CA LYS A 329 -4.41 16.24 -37.77
C LYS A 329 -5.26 15.04 -37.28
N LYS A 330 -5.64 14.18 -38.22
CA LYS A 330 -6.44 12.96 -37.97
C LYS A 330 -5.64 11.66 -38.08
N ASP A 331 -4.36 11.73 -38.37
CA ASP A 331 -3.48 10.63 -38.75
C ASP A 331 -2.78 9.95 -37.56
N ILE A 332 -3.40 10.00 -36.36
CA ILE A 332 -2.82 9.41 -35.12
C ILE A 332 -2.54 7.90 -35.28
N CYS A 333 -3.40 7.14 -35.98
CA CYS A 333 -3.15 5.71 -36.21
C CYS A 333 -1.86 5.46 -37.00
N ARG A 334 -1.54 6.35 -37.94
CA ARG A 334 -0.30 6.30 -38.73
C ARG A 334 0.92 6.52 -37.84
N ILE A 335 0.91 7.55 -37.01
CA ILE A 335 1.99 7.84 -36.06
C ILE A 335 2.27 6.64 -35.16
N LEU A 336 1.20 6.01 -34.64
CA LEU A 336 1.31 4.85 -33.74
C LEU A 336 1.82 3.60 -34.48
N ARG A 337 1.50 3.41 -35.79
CA ARG A 337 2.07 2.30 -36.57
C ARG A 337 3.55 2.52 -36.83
N GLU A 338 3.96 3.73 -37.23
CA GLU A 338 5.35 4.07 -37.51
C GLU A 338 6.24 3.82 -36.26
N SER A 339 5.80 4.23 -35.08
CA SER A 339 6.51 3.97 -33.82
C SER A 339 6.68 2.48 -33.50
N ASN A 340 5.71 1.62 -33.85
CA ASN A 340 5.83 0.19 -33.61
C ASN A 340 6.78 -0.52 -34.59
N PHE A 341 6.97 0.02 -35.79
CA PHE A 341 7.92 -0.52 -36.77
C PHE A 341 9.38 -0.25 -36.40
N GLU A 342 9.68 0.89 -35.77
CA GLU A 342 11.04 1.22 -35.31
C GLU A 342 11.53 0.30 -34.20
N ASP A 343 10.66 -0.20 -33.33
CA ASP A 343 11.01 -1.14 -32.27
C ASP A 343 11.27 -2.60 -32.76
N GLN A 344 10.93 -2.95 -34.02
CA GLN A 344 11.11 -4.30 -34.58
C GLN A 344 12.48 -4.55 -35.22
N TYR A 345 13.34 -3.55 -35.34
CA TYR A 345 14.73 -3.69 -35.78
C TYR A 345 15.70 -3.30 -34.64
N PRO A 346 15.89 -4.14 -33.61
CA PRO A 346 17.02 -3.96 -32.71
C PRO A 346 18.30 -4.33 -33.47
N ASN A 347 19.33 -3.48 -33.32
CA ASN A 347 20.70 -3.78 -33.73
C ASN A 347 21.07 -5.23 -33.30
N GLU A 348 21.73 -5.95 -34.20
CA GLU A 348 22.20 -7.33 -34.07
C GLU A 348 23.10 -7.50 -32.83
N ASP A 349 22.56 -7.67 -31.66
CA ASP A 349 23.20 -8.25 -30.47
C ASP A 349 22.16 -8.33 -29.33
N GLY A 350 21.35 -9.36 -29.32
CA GLY A 350 20.39 -9.49 -28.21
C GLY A 350 19.56 -10.77 -28.20
N VAL A 351 19.86 -11.61 -27.28
CA VAL A 351 19.23 -12.87 -26.90
C VAL A 351 17.69 -12.78 -26.92
N SER A 352 17.09 -13.43 -27.89
CA SER A 352 15.65 -13.71 -27.98
C SER A 352 15.20 -14.58 -26.80
N GLY A 353 14.63 -13.99 -25.78
CA GLY A 353 13.89 -14.70 -24.73
C GLY A 353 12.53 -15.15 -25.29
N LYS A 354 12.37 -16.45 -25.50
CA LYS A 354 11.10 -17.08 -25.86
C LYS A 354 10.04 -16.85 -24.77
N LEU A 355 9.12 -15.89 -24.99
CA LEU A 355 7.82 -15.88 -24.31
C LEU A 355 6.86 -16.76 -25.13
N GLY A 356 6.82 -18.04 -24.78
CA GLY A 356 5.87 -18.98 -25.37
C GLY A 356 4.45 -18.81 -24.80
N ASN A 357 3.45 -18.99 -25.64
CA ASN A 357 2.04 -19.31 -25.36
C ASN A 357 1.06 -18.20 -24.93
N GLU A 358 1.43 -16.95 -24.69
CA GLU A 358 0.46 -15.90 -24.40
C GLU A 358 -0.02 -15.11 -25.63
N SER A 359 0.76 -15.12 -26.73
CA SER A 359 0.37 -14.51 -28.02
C SER A 359 -0.87 -15.12 -28.62
N ASP A 360 -1.02 -16.46 -28.54
CA ASP A 360 -2.14 -17.20 -29.12
C ASP A 360 -3.52 -16.82 -28.54
N VAL A 361 -3.56 -16.25 -27.35
CA VAL A 361 -4.82 -15.93 -26.67
C VAL A 361 -5.36 -14.57 -27.11
N PHE A 362 -4.49 -13.60 -27.40
CA PHE A 362 -4.88 -12.32 -27.98
C PHE A 362 -5.21 -12.45 -29.50
N GLU A 363 -4.53 -13.31 -30.23
CA GLU A 363 -4.83 -13.58 -31.63
C GLU A 363 -6.25 -14.12 -31.83
N LYS A 364 -6.83 -14.84 -30.86
CA LYS A 364 -8.21 -15.34 -30.94
C LYS A 364 -9.28 -14.24 -30.80
N LEU A 365 -8.97 -13.13 -30.12
CA LEU A 365 -9.86 -11.95 -30.05
C LEU A 365 -9.81 -11.11 -31.32
N LEU A 366 -8.81 -11.33 -32.16
CA LEU A 366 -8.53 -10.61 -33.35
C LEU A 366 -8.80 -11.56 -34.54
N PRO A 367 -10.00 -11.57 -35.13
CA PRO A 367 -10.22 -12.42 -36.28
C PRO A 367 -9.19 -12.11 -37.37
N ASN A 368 -8.44 -13.16 -37.75
CA ASN A 368 -7.47 -13.20 -38.83
C ASN A 368 -8.04 -12.60 -40.13
N SER A 369 -7.85 -11.32 -40.38
CA SER A 369 -8.08 -10.78 -41.73
C SER A 369 -7.66 -9.33 -41.95
N ILE A 370 -6.69 -8.81 -41.23
CA ILE A 370 -6.06 -7.55 -41.67
C ILE A 370 -4.56 -7.71 -41.50
N ASP A 371 -3.89 -8.02 -42.61
CA ASP A 371 -2.45 -7.85 -42.72
C ASP A 371 -2.14 -6.37 -42.49
N PRO A 372 -1.50 -5.98 -41.39
CA PRO A 372 -1.27 -4.56 -41.09
C PRO A 372 -0.36 -3.90 -42.13
N SER A 373 0.33 -4.69 -42.95
CA SER A 373 1.28 -4.22 -43.95
C SER A 373 0.65 -3.67 -45.23
N ASN A 374 -0.63 -3.95 -45.53
CA ASN A 374 -1.25 -3.62 -46.81
C ASN A 374 -2.50 -2.72 -46.76
N SER A 375 -2.96 -2.28 -45.61
CA SER A 375 -4.10 -1.35 -45.52
C SER A 375 -3.67 0.02 -45.00
N GLU A 376 -4.15 1.09 -45.63
CA GLU A 376 -3.98 2.45 -45.09
C GLU A 376 -4.59 2.54 -43.70
N PRO A 377 -3.86 3.16 -42.74
CA PRO A 377 -4.37 3.32 -41.37
C PRO A 377 -5.64 4.20 -41.38
N PRO A 378 -6.69 3.84 -40.63
CA PRO A 378 -7.90 4.63 -40.59
C PRO A 378 -7.65 5.99 -39.93
N GLU A 379 -8.23 7.05 -40.50
CA GLU A 379 -8.20 8.39 -39.88
C GLU A 379 -9.20 8.50 -38.74
N LEU A 380 -8.92 9.39 -37.79
CA LEU A 380 -9.87 9.73 -36.73
C LEU A 380 -11.14 10.35 -37.29
N PRO A 381 -12.34 10.02 -36.76
CA PRO A 381 -13.62 10.52 -37.25
C PRO A 381 -13.76 12.05 -37.12
N LYS A 382 -13.08 12.65 -36.13
CA LYS A 382 -13.06 14.09 -35.89
C LYS A 382 -11.72 14.54 -35.32
N VAL A 383 -11.47 15.83 -35.40
CA VAL A 383 -10.32 16.47 -34.75
C VAL A 383 -10.56 16.56 -33.24
N PHE A 384 -9.51 16.32 -32.45
CA PHE A 384 -9.52 16.43 -31.02
C PHE A 384 -8.40 17.36 -30.57
N ALA A 385 -8.74 18.49 -29.96
CA ALA A 385 -7.78 19.38 -29.34
C ALA A 385 -7.31 18.80 -27.98
N PRO A 386 -5.98 18.80 -27.70
CA PRO A 386 -5.47 18.24 -26.45
C PRO A 386 -5.90 19.08 -25.24
N ASP A 387 -6.39 18.42 -24.20
CA ASP A 387 -6.77 19.08 -22.94
C ASP A 387 -5.58 19.18 -21.96
N SER A 388 -5.75 19.96 -20.87
CA SER A 388 -4.71 20.14 -19.85
C SER A 388 -4.26 18.83 -19.21
N ARG A 389 -5.13 17.79 -19.18
CA ARG A 389 -4.81 16.48 -18.61
C ARG A 389 -3.83 15.69 -19.47
N ILE A 390 -3.98 15.75 -20.79
CA ILE A 390 -3.07 15.08 -21.74
C ILE A 390 -1.67 15.69 -21.60
N TYR A 391 -1.56 17.02 -21.62
CA TYR A 391 -0.29 17.72 -21.41
C TYR A 391 0.34 17.39 -20.06
N THR A 392 -0.45 17.39 -18.99
CA THR A 392 0.04 17.06 -17.63
C THR A 392 0.52 15.61 -17.53
N THR A 393 -0.07 14.70 -18.30
CA THR A 393 0.36 13.29 -18.35
C THR A 393 1.73 13.17 -19.01
N LEU A 394 1.97 13.84 -20.12
CA LEU A 394 3.29 13.90 -20.77
C LEU A 394 4.32 14.57 -19.86
N MET A 395 3.96 15.68 -19.21
CA MET A 395 4.84 16.36 -18.24
C MET A 395 5.24 15.45 -17.07
N LYS A 396 4.35 14.59 -16.59
CA LYS A 396 4.67 13.57 -15.58
C LYS A 396 5.67 12.54 -16.11
N GLY A 397 5.60 12.21 -17.39
CA GLY A 397 6.60 11.41 -18.09
C GLY A 397 7.96 12.08 -18.08
N TYR A 398 8.06 13.34 -18.55
CA TYR A 398 9.29 14.12 -18.50
C TYR A 398 9.87 14.25 -17.09
N MET A 399 9.00 14.43 -16.07
CA MET A 399 9.43 14.49 -14.67
C MET A 399 10.04 13.17 -14.18
N LYS A 400 9.58 12.00 -14.67
CA LYS A 400 10.16 10.68 -14.31
C LYS A 400 11.57 10.52 -14.90
N VAL A 401 11.76 10.96 -16.13
CA VAL A 401 13.04 10.87 -16.86
C VAL A 401 13.99 12.02 -16.51
N GLY A 402 13.51 13.08 -15.83
CA GLY A 402 14.33 14.24 -15.47
C GLY A 402 14.46 15.30 -16.58
N ARG A 403 13.68 15.22 -17.67
CA ARG A 403 13.66 16.17 -18.80
C ARG A 403 12.89 17.45 -18.44
N VAL A 404 13.42 18.24 -17.50
CA VAL A 404 12.74 19.44 -16.97
C VAL A 404 12.65 20.56 -18.02
N THR A 405 13.60 20.66 -18.94
CA THR A 405 13.62 21.65 -20.04
C THR A 405 12.43 21.48 -20.99
N ASP A 406 12.13 20.23 -21.35
CA ASP A 406 11.01 19.93 -22.24
C ASP A 406 9.66 20.20 -21.56
N MET A 407 9.61 19.99 -20.26
CA MET A 407 8.44 20.31 -19.44
C MET A 407 8.15 21.82 -19.42
N VAL A 408 9.18 22.66 -19.32
CA VAL A 408 9.03 24.13 -19.40
C VAL A 408 8.57 24.54 -20.80
N ARG A 409 9.19 23.99 -21.85
CA ARG A 409 8.76 24.20 -23.24
C ARG A 409 7.30 23.86 -23.45
N MET A 410 6.86 22.73 -22.88
CA MET A 410 5.48 22.32 -22.97
C MET A 410 4.52 23.23 -22.22
N LEU A 411 4.92 23.74 -21.03
CA LEU A 411 4.15 24.74 -20.29
C LEU A 411 3.97 26.04 -21.10
N GLU A 412 5.02 26.49 -21.80
CA GLU A 412 4.95 27.64 -22.68
C GLU A 412 4.03 27.39 -23.87
N ALA A 413 4.13 26.21 -24.50
CA ALA A 413 3.22 25.82 -25.59
C ALA A 413 1.74 25.82 -25.15
N MET A 414 1.44 25.31 -23.95
CA MET A 414 0.08 25.36 -23.39
C MET A 414 -0.47 26.78 -23.18
N ARG A 415 0.40 27.74 -22.87
CA ARG A 415 0.02 29.15 -22.67
C ARG A 415 -0.36 29.86 -23.96
N HIS A 416 0.27 29.47 -25.08
CA HIS A 416 0.07 30.06 -26.39
C HIS A 416 -1.05 29.40 -27.19
N GLN A 417 -1.70 28.38 -26.63
CA GLN A 417 -2.86 27.74 -27.26
C GLN A 417 -4.07 28.69 -27.33
N GLU A 418 -4.76 28.68 -28.48
CA GLU A 418 -6.00 29.45 -28.69
C GLU A 418 -7.17 28.85 -27.88
N ASP A 419 -7.16 27.52 -27.70
CA ASP A 419 -8.23 26.82 -26.99
C ASP A 419 -8.01 26.82 -25.48
N ARG A 420 -9.01 27.34 -24.74
CA ARG A 420 -8.96 27.43 -23.27
C ARG A 420 -8.89 26.08 -22.57
N THR A 421 -9.30 24.99 -23.23
CA THR A 421 -9.28 23.63 -22.64
C THR A 421 -7.86 23.09 -22.45
N GLY A 422 -6.91 23.56 -23.26
CA GLY A 422 -5.49 23.23 -23.18
C GLY A 422 -4.68 24.13 -22.24
N HIS A 423 -5.26 25.21 -21.69
CA HIS A 423 -4.53 26.12 -20.79
C HIS A 423 -4.06 25.45 -19.51
N PRO A 424 -2.89 25.85 -18.97
CA PRO A 424 -2.34 25.30 -17.74
C PRO A 424 -3.28 25.52 -16.55
N ASP A 425 -3.62 24.46 -15.87
CA ASP A 425 -4.42 24.45 -14.63
C ASP A 425 -3.54 24.32 -13.38
N HIS A 426 -4.13 24.32 -12.20
CA HIS A 426 -3.42 24.14 -10.93
C HIS A 426 -2.65 22.82 -10.87
N VAL A 427 -3.10 21.76 -11.54
CA VAL A 427 -2.41 20.45 -11.59
C VAL A 427 -1.14 20.55 -12.46
N THR A 428 -1.24 21.23 -13.58
CA THR A 428 -0.10 21.49 -14.48
C THR A 428 1.01 22.22 -13.73
N TYR A 429 0.69 23.37 -13.10
CA TYR A 429 1.69 24.14 -12.35
C TYR A 429 2.26 23.36 -11.17
N THR A 430 1.42 22.63 -10.42
CA THR A 430 1.89 21.78 -9.32
C THR A 430 2.83 20.68 -9.82
N THR A 431 2.61 20.14 -11.01
CA THR A 431 3.49 19.13 -11.63
C THR A 431 4.85 19.75 -12.00
N VAL A 432 4.86 20.96 -12.56
CA VAL A 432 6.09 21.71 -12.87
C VAL A 432 6.87 22.05 -11.60
N ILE A 433 6.20 22.53 -10.56
CA ILE A 433 6.81 22.78 -9.24
C ILE A 433 7.43 21.50 -8.69
N SER A 434 6.69 20.37 -8.76
CA SER A 434 7.20 19.07 -8.30
C SER A 434 8.46 18.63 -9.05
N ALA A 435 8.56 18.91 -10.35
CA ALA A 435 9.74 18.60 -11.14
C ALA A 435 10.95 19.45 -10.74
N PHE A 436 10.76 20.76 -10.54
CA PHE A 436 11.83 21.63 -10.07
C PHE A 436 12.31 21.26 -8.67
N VAL A 437 11.37 20.90 -7.77
CA VAL A 437 11.71 20.42 -6.42
C VAL A 437 12.55 19.15 -6.50
N LYS A 438 12.15 18.16 -7.32
CA LYS A 438 12.94 16.93 -7.55
C LYS A 438 14.31 17.18 -8.15
N ALA A 439 14.42 18.18 -9.04
CA ALA A 439 15.69 18.61 -9.62
C ALA A 439 16.54 19.49 -8.68
N GLY A 440 16.09 19.71 -7.44
CA GLY A 440 16.78 20.56 -6.47
C GLY A 440 16.72 22.06 -6.74
N SER A 441 15.98 22.51 -7.75
CA SER A 441 15.93 23.91 -8.20
C SER A 441 14.80 24.69 -7.50
N MET A 442 14.92 24.91 -6.16
CA MET A 442 13.86 25.53 -5.35
C MET A 442 13.53 26.97 -5.78
N ASP A 443 14.53 27.74 -6.27
CA ASP A 443 14.28 29.11 -6.72
C ASP A 443 13.35 29.16 -7.93
N LYS A 444 13.53 28.23 -8.89
CA LYS A 444 12.62 28.09 -10.03
C LYS A 444 11.24 27.63 -9.60
N ALA A 445 11.16 26.70 -8.64
CA ALA A 445 9.88 26.25 -8.08
C ALA A 445 9.09 27.42 -7.44
N ARG A 446 9.80 28.32 -6.70
CA ARG A 446 9.20 29.54 -6.14
C ARG A 446 8.75 30.54 -7.19
N GLN A 447 9.54 30.71 -8.27
CA GLN A 447 9.16 31.56 -9.40
C GLN A 447 7.85 31.09 -10.04
N VAL A 448 7.69 29.77 -10.23
CA VAL A 448 6.45 29.19 -10.76
C VAL A 448 5.28 29.39 -9.78
N LEU A 449 5.49 29.28 -8.47
CA LEU A 449 4.45 29.59 -7.47
C LEU A 449 4.02 31.06 -7.54
N ALA A 450 4.98 32.00 -7.64
CA ALA A 450 4.69 33.42 -7.77
C ALA A 450 3.95 33.73 -9.09
N GLU A 451 4.28 33.00 -10.15
CA GLU A 451 3.57 33.09 -11.41
C GLU A 451 2.12 32.59 -11.32
N MET A 452 1.87 31.46 -10.62
CA MET A 452 0.50 31.00 -10.33
C MET A 452 -0.32 32.11 -9.68
N ALA A 453 0.24 32.78 -8.68
CA ALA A 453 -0.43 33.88 -8.00
C ALA A 453 -0.69 35.06 -8.94
N ARG A 454 0.25 35.40 -9.82
CA ARG A 454 0.10 36.48 -10.81
C ARG A 454 -1.03 36.21 -11.81
N ILE A 455 -1.18 34.93 -12.25
CA ILE A 455 -2.19 34.51 -13.24
C ILE A 455 -3.53 34.21 -12.53
N ARG A 456 -3.60 34.32 -11.21
CA ARG A 456 -4.77 34.00 -10.38
C ARG A 456 -5.20 32.52 -10.45
N VAL A 457 -4.24 31.61 -10.66
CA VAL A 457 -4.45 30.18 -10.49
C VAL A 457 -4.17 29.84 -9.02
N PRO A 458 -5.15 29.42 -8.22
CA PRO A 458 -4.93 29.20 -6.80
C PRO A 458 -4.01 27.98 -6.56
N ALA A 459 -2.94 28.20 -5.81
CA ALA A 459 -2.15 27.09 -5.29
C ALA A 459 -2.95 26.36 -4.20
N ASN A 460 -2.88 25.05 -4.17
CA ASN A 460 -3.58 24.24 -3.19
C ASN A 460 -2.62 23.67 -2.13
N LEU A 461 -3.18 23.01 -1.12
CA LEU A 461 -2.43 22.36 -0.05
C LEU A 461 -1.32 21.42 -0.57
N ILE A 462 -1.60 20.68 -1.66
CA ILE A 462 -0.63 19.77 -2.28
C ILE A 462 0.58 20.53 -2.82
N THR A 463 0.36 21.69 -3.45
CA THR A 463 1.44 22.54 -3.97
C THR A 463 2.38 23.01 -2.85
N TYR A 464 1.82 23.46 -1.72
CA TYR A 464 2.60 23.87 -0.55
C TYR A 464 3.33 22.68 0.09
N ASN A 465 2.69 21.51 0.22
CA ASN A 465 3.32 20.31 0.76
C ASN A 465 4.50 19.81 -0.11
N ILE A 466 4.45 19.99 -1.43
CA ILE A 466 5.58 19.70 -2.33
C ILE A 466 6.75 20.64 -2.08
N LEU A 467 6.49 21.93 -1.93
CA LEU A 467 7.52 22.92 -1.61
C LEU A 467 8.12 22.71 -0.22
N LEU A 468 7.29 22.44 0.80
CA LEU A 468 7.74 22.05 2.14
C LEU A 468 8.71 20.88 2.08
N LYS A 469 8.33 19.82 1.36
CA LYS A 469 9.19 18.66 1.16
C LYS A 469 10.51 19.02 0.50
N GLY A 470 10.48 19.91 -0.49
CA GLY A 470 11.69 20.38 -1.17
C GLY A 470 12.64 21.12 -0.23
N TYR A 471 12.14 22.03 0.61
CA TYR A 471 12.95 22.74 1.60
C TYR A 471 13.52 21.78 2.65
N CYS A 472 12.72 20.86 3.17
CA CYS A 472 13.17 19.84 4.11
C CYS A 472 14.29 18.96 3.50
N GLN A 473 14.15 18.54 2.24
CA GLN A 473 15.19 17.75 1.54
C GLN A 473 16.49 18.53 1.32
N GLN A 474 16.42 19.86 1.22
CA GLN A 474 17.58 20.75 1.12
C GLN A 474 18.10 21.21 2.50
N LEU A 475 17.59 20.63 3.59
CA LEU A 475 17.96 20.95 4.98
C LEU A 475 17.68 22.41 5.36
N GLN A 476 16.73 23.08 4.70
CA GLN A 476 16.35 24.48 4.91
C GLN A 476 15.07 24.60 5.72
N ILE A 477 15.10 24.12 6.97
CA ILE A 477 13.92 24.05 7.84
C ILE A 477 13.34 25.45 8.13
N ASP A 478 14.19 26.46 8.30
CA ASP A 478 13.74 27.85 8.51
C ASP A 478 12.83 28.34 7.38
N LYS A 479 13.20 28.04 6.11
CA LYS A 479 12.38 28.40 4.93
C LYS A 479 11.11 27.58 4.84
N ALA A 480 11.12 26.34 5.34
CA ALA A 480 9.92 25.53 5.43
C ALA A 480 8.93 26.10 6.46
N GLU A 481 9.42 26.61 7.62
CA GLU A 481 8.59 27.32 8.57
C GLU A 481 7.99 28.61 8.00
N ASP A 482 8.83 29.42 7.35
CA ASP A 482 8.34 30.64 6.69
C ASP A 482 7.27 30.32 5.66
N LEU A 483 7.43 29.26 4.90
CA LEU A 483 6.42 28.82 3.94
C LEU A 483 5.09 28.42 4.61
N ILE A 484 5.12 27.78 5.79
CA ILE A 484 3.90 27.50 6.55
C ILE A 484 3.24 28.79 7.02
N ARG A 485 4.02 29.79 7.47
CA ARG A 485 3.47 31.09 7.86
C ARG A 485 2.77 31.77 6.66
N VAL A 486 3.44 31.81 5.50
CA VAL A 486 2.84 32.34 4.25
C VAL A 486 1.59 31.57 3.85
N MET A 487 1.58 30.26 3.98
CA MET A 487 0.44 29.41 3.67
C MET A 487 -0.79 29.77 4.51
N ILE A 488 -0.58 30.02 5.79
CA ILE A 488 -1.66 30.40 6.74
C ILE A 488 -2.08 31.86 6.56
N SER A 489 -1.10 32.81 6.53
CA SER A 489 -1.38 34.26 6.56
C SER A 489 -1.85 34.78 5.21
N ASP A 490 -1.20 34.37 4.12
CA ASP A 490 -1.40 34.97 2.79
C ASP A 490 -2.33 34.15 1.93
N ALA A 491 -2.20 32.80 1.97
CA ALA A 491 -3.04 31.92 1.18
C ALA A 491 -4.31 31.47 1.88
N GLY A 492 -4.42 31.64 3.19
CA GLY A 492 -5.58 31.19 3.98
C GLY A 492 -5.76 29.67 3.97
N ILE A 493 -4.69 28.91 3.76
CA ILE A 493 -4.70 27.44 3.68
C ILE A 493 -4.19 26.87 5.01
N GLU A 494 -5.02 26.10 5.69
CA GLU A 494 -4.64 25.41 6.93
C GLU A 494 -3.72 24.22 6.62
N PRO A 495 -2.57 24.09 7.33
CA PRO A 495 -1.72 22.91 7.24
C PRO A 495 -2.45 21.64 7.68
N ASP A 496 -2.18 20.54 7.03
CA ASP A 496 -2.75 19.23 7.35
C ASP A 496 -1.73 18.28 8.03
N VAL A 497 -2.18 17.07 8.29
CA VAL A 497 -1.31 16.00 8.84
C VAL A 497 -0.07 15.76 7.98
N VAL A 498 -0.19 15.89 6.65
CA VAL A 498 0.93 15.66 5.70
C VAL A 498 1.96 16.80 5.83
N SER A 499 1.50 18.04 5.99
CA SER A 499 2.37 19.22 6.19
C SER A 499 3.25 19.02 7.43
N TYR A 500 2.64 18.69 8.58
CA TYR A 500 3.40 18.47 9.83
C TYR A 500 4.29 17.22 9.77
N ASN A 501 3.82 16.12 9.19
CA ASN A 501 4.66 14.94 9.01
C ASN A 501 5.87 15.22 8.12
N THR A 502 5.72 16.10 7.12
CA THR A 502 6.84 16.53 6.25
C THR A 502 7.86 17.36 7.03
N LEU A 503 7.43 18.25 7.95
CA LEU A 503 8.34 18.99 8.81
C LEU A 503 9.06 18.07 9.81
N ILE A 504 8.33 17.15 10.44
CA ILE A 504 8.92 16.18 11.38
C ILE A 504 9.96 15.32 10.65
N ASP A 505 9.68 14.87 9.40
CA ASP A 505 10.66 14.12 8.59
C ASP A 505 11.83 15.01 8.15
N GLY A 506 11.59 16.33 7.92
CA GLY A 506 12.64 17.31 7.67
C GLY A 506 13.58 17.47 8.87
N CYS A 507 13.06 17.54 10.10
CA CYS A 507 13.86 17.58 11.32
C CYS A 507 14.74 16.34 11.48
N ILE A 508 14.27 15.16 11.01
CA ILE A 508 15.09 13.93 11.01
C ILE A 508 16.33 14.09 10.13
N LEU A 509 16.21 14.79 8.99
CA LEU A 509 17.33 14.98 8.07
C LEU A 509 18.42 15.92 8.65
N VAL A 510 18.05 16.83 9.53
CA VAL A 510 18.98 17.75 10.23
C VAL A 510 19.34 17.27 11.64
N ASP A 511 18.92 16.05 12.03
CA ASP A 511 19.11 15.45 13.36
C ASP A 511 18.56 16.28 14.53
N ASP A 512 17.47 17.03 14.28
CA ASP A 512 16.77 17.84 15.28
C ASP A 512 15.53 17.11 15.84
N SER A 513 15.74 16.23 16.80
CA SER A 513 14.65 15.53 17.46
C SER A 513 13.78 16.43 18.36
N ALA A 514 14.32 17.57 18.84
CA ALA A 514 13.57 18.52 19.65
C ALA A 514 12.58 19.32 18.79
N GLY A 515 13.01 19.78 17.61
CA GLY A 515 12.15 20.41 16.60
C GLY A 515 11.05 19.44 16.11
N ALA A 516 11.40 18.18 15.87
CA ALA A 516 10.41 17.16 15.50
C ALA A 516 9.29 17.02 16.56
N LEU A 517 9.65 17.00 17.86
CA LEU A 517 8.68 16.98 18.96
C LEU A 517 7.87 18.28 19.03
N ALA A 518 8.50 19.44 18.80
CA ALA A 518 7.82 20.73 18.81
C ALA A 518 6.72 20.78 17.73
N TYR A 519 7.01 20.37 16.51
CA TYR A 519 6.01 20.30 15.43
C TYR A 519 4.90 19.28 15.69
N PHE A 520 5.22 18.14 16.29
CA PHE A 520 4.21 17.17 16.70
C PHE A 520 3.26 17.77 17.77
N ASN A 521 3.78 18.48 18.75
CA ASN A 521 2.97 19.13 19.75
C ASN A 521 2.16 20.31 19.19
N GLU A 522 2.71 21.06 18.23
CA GLU A 522 2.00 22.13 17.54
C GLU A 522 0.82 21.59 16.74
N MET A 523 1.03 20.50 15.99
CA MET A 523 -0.02 19.78 15.28
C MET A 523 -1.21 19.45 16.20
N ARG A 524 -0.92 18.94 17.41
CA ARG A 524 -1.95 18.63 18.42
C ARG A 524 -2.64 19.88 18.99
N LYS A 525 -1.88 20.94 19.26
CA LYS A 525 -2.44 22.22 19.74
C LYS A 525 -3.41 22.83 18.75
N ARG A 526 -3.16 22.66 17.45
CA ARG A 526 -4.08 23.09 16.38
C ARG A 526 -5.27 22.16 16.16
N GLY A 527 -5.42 21.12 16.98
CA GLY A 527 -6.53 20.16 16.87
C GLY A 527 -6.40 19.15 15.74
N ILE A 528 -5.25 19.10 15.06
CA ILE A 528 -4.96 18.12 14.03
C ILE A 528 -4.60 16.79 14.70
N THR A 529 -5.41 15.75 14.45
CA THR A 529 -5.20 14.44 15.09
C THR A 529 -4.01 13.72 14.47
N PRO A 530 -3.01 13.29 15.28
CA PRO A 530 -1.90 12.51 14.80
C PRO A 530 -2.36 11.17 14.20
N THR A 531 -1.72 10.76 13.14
CA THR A 531 -1.94 9.45 12.50
C THR A 531 -0.83 8.48 12.88
N LYS A 532 -1.00 7.21 12.52
CA LYS A 532 0.05 6.20 12.64
C LYS A 532 1.39 6.70 12.07
N ILE A 533 1.35 7.37 10.90
CA ILE A 533 2.56 7.91 10.26
C ILE A 533 3.20 9.00 11.13
N SER A 534 2.40 9.88 11.75
CA SER A 534 2.91 10.93 12.63
C SER A 534 3.69 10.36 13.81
N TYR A 535 3.13 9.35 14.49
CA TYR A 535 3.80 8.65 15.59
C TYR A 535 5.05 7.92 15.14
N THR A 536 5.00 7.16 14.05
CA THR A 536 6.17 6.41 13.55
C THR A 536 7.29 7.33 13.06
N THR A 537 6.96 8.47 12.44
CA THR A 537 7.96 9.46 12.01
C THR A 537 8.66 10.10 13.23
N LEU A 538 7.90 10.46 14.27
CA LEU A 538 8.47 10.98 15.51
C LEU A 538 9.32 9.94 16.25
N MET A 539 8.87 8.68 16.30
CA MET A 539 9.67 7.57 16.85
C MET A 539 10.99 7.39 16.09
N LYS A 540 10.95 7.51 14.74
CA LYS A 540 12.14 7.46 13.88
C LYS A 540 13.11 8.59 14.20
N ALA A 541 12.62 9.82 14.46
CA ALA A 541 13.45 10.94 14.88
C ALA A 541 14.22 10.60 16.16
N PHE A 542 13.55 10.12 17.21
CA PHE A 542 14.20 9.75 18.47
C PHE A 542 15.12 8.53 18.35
N ALA A 543 14.76 7.56 17.51
CA ALA A 543 15.59 6.38 17.29
C ALA A 543 16.91 6.72 16.57
N LEU A 544 16.90 7.69 15.65
CA LEU A 544 18.09 8.16 14.96
C LEU A 544 18.95 9.08 15.81
N SER A 545 18.33 9.95 16.60
CA SER A 545 19.04 10.84 17.55
C SER A 545 19.48 10.12 18.84
N VAL A 546 19.59 8.80 18.83
CA VAL A 546 20.14 8.01 19.93
C VAL A 546 19.35 8.12 21.24
N GLN A 547 18.03 8.36 21.14
CA GLN A 547 17.12 8.56 22.29
C GLN A 547 15.97 7.51 22.32
N PRO A 548 16.24 6.19 22.34
CA PRO A 548 15.21 5.16 22.22
C PRO A 548 14.21 5.15 23.39
N LYS A 549 14.58 5.66 24.56
CA LYS A 549 13.67 5.80 25.69
C LYS A 549 12.54 6.80 25.40
N LEU A 550 12.81 7.86 24.63
CA LEU A 550 11.77 8.79 24.18
C LEU A 550 10.92 8.18 23.08
N ALA A 551 11.52 7.45 22.16
CA ALA A 551 10.78 6.68 21.16
C ALA A 551 9.81 5.67 21.82
N ASN A 552 10.22 5.00 22.90
CA ASN A 552 9.34 4.11 23.65
C ASN A 552 8.17 4.85 24.32
N LYS A 553 8.40 6.06 24.89
CA LYS A 553 7.30 6.87 25.43
C LYS A 553 6.29 7.28 24.36
N VAL A 554 6.75 7.67 23.19
CA VAL A 554 5.88 7.98 22.03
C VAL A 554 5.09 6.75 21.59
N PHE A 555 5.72 5.58 21.62
CA PHE A 555 5.05 4.32 21.31
C PHE A 555 4.00 3.95 22.35
N ASP A 556 4.27 4.15 23.64
CA ASP A 556 3.29 3.91 24.71
C ASP A 556 2.09 4.85 24.57
N GLU A 557 2.31 6.09 24.14
CA GLU A 557 1.23 7.04 23.83
C GLU A 557 0.42 6.58 22.61
N MET A 558 1.10 6.09 21.55
CA MET A 558 0.44 5.54 20.37
C MET A 558 -0.44 4.31 20.72
N LEU A 559 0.01 3.45 21.64
CA LEU A 559 -0.77 2.31 22.14
C LEU A 559 -2.03 2.74 22.89
N ASN A 560 -1.97 3.86 23.60
CA ASN A 560 -3.08 4.40 24.38
C ASN A 560 -4.07 5.23 23.55
N ASP A 561 -3.75 5.56 22.28
CA ASP A 561 -4.66 6.28 21.38
C ASP A 561 -5.61 5.27 20.67
N PRO A 562 -6.91 5.26 21.03
CA PRO A 562 -7.86 4.28 20.47
C PRO A 562 -8.12 4.47 18.98
N ARG A 563 -7.72 5.62 18.40
CA ARG A 563 -7.90 5.95 16.98
C ARG A 563 -6.80 5.37 16.11
N VAL A 564 -5.67 4.98 16.69
CA VAL A 564 -4.48 4.53 15.97
C VAL A 564 -4.24 3.05 16.23
N LYS A 565 -4.26 2.24 15.17
CA LYS A 565 -3.87 0.83 15.26
C LYS A 565 -2.36 0.72 15.10
N VAL A 566 -1.70 0.19 16.11
CA VAL A 566 -0.28 -0.13 16.06
C VAL A 566 -0.05 -1.27 15.05
N ASP A 567 1.01 -1.18 14.30
CA ASP A 567 1.43 -2.19 13.33
C ASP A 567 2.84 -2.70 13.62
N LEU A 568 3.25 -3.68 12.84
CA LEU A 568 4.57 -4.30 12.92
C LEU A 568 5.71 -3.29 12.68
N VAL A 569 5.46 -2.24 11.86
CA VAL A 569 6.47 -1.21 11.54
C VAL A 569 6.84 -0.40 12.79
N ALA A 570 5.85 -0.03 13.60
CA ALA A 570 6.09 0.70 14.85
C ALA A 570 6.92 -0.13 15.86
N TRP A 571 6.64 -1.42 15.99
CA TRP A 571 7.43 -2.34 16.79
C TRP A 571 8.87 -2.45 16.29
N ASN A 572 9.05 -2.63 14.97
CA ASN A 572 10.37 -2.75 14.37
C ASN A 572 11.22 -1.49 14.57
N MET A 573 10.61 -0.30 14.50
CA MET A 573 11.29 0.96 14.79
C MET A 573 11.86 1.04 16.20
N LEU A 574 11.12 0.57 17.21
CA LEU A 574 11.62 0.51 18.58
C LEU A 574 12.80 -0.47 18.69
N VAL A 575 12.63 -1.69 18.18
CA VAL A 575 13.69 -2.71 18.21
C VAL A 575 14.95 -2.17 17.52
N GLU A 576 14.80 -1.56 16.34
CA GLU A 576 15.92 -0.95 15.60
C GLU A 576 16.61 0.16 16.40
N GLY A 577 15.85 1.05 17.06
CA GLY A 577 16.39 2.12 17.88
C GLY A 577 17.26 1.62 19.04
N TYR A 578 16.82 0.59 19.76
CA TYR A 578 17.62 -0.04 20.81
C TYR A 578 18.81 -0.82 20.27
N CYS A 579 18.64 -1.53 19.14
CA CYS A 579 19.70 -2.31 18.50
C CYS A 579 20.85 -1.42 17.98
N LYS A 580 20.56 -0.24 17.44
CA LYS A 580 21.59 0.72 16.99
C LYS A 580 22.51 1.18 18.13
N LEU A 581 22.04 1.15 19.37
CA LEU A 581 22.83 1.43 20.56
C LEU A 581 23.53 0.20 21.15
N GLY A 582 23.31 -0.97 20.59
CA GLY A 582 23.82 -2.24 21.14
C GLY A 582 23.12 -2.66 22.45
N LEU A 583 21.96 -2.07 22.78
CA LEU A 583 21.14 -2.37 23.96
C LEU A 583 20.26 -3.60 23.67
N ILE A 584 20.92 -4.78 23.62
CA ILE A 584 20.28 -6.03 23.16
C ILE A 584 19.23 -6.54 24.16
N ASP A 585 19.47 -6.39 25.44
CA ASP A 585 18.59 -6.91 26.49
C ASP A 585 17.26 -6.15 26.51
N GLU A 586 17.31 -4.83 26.32
CA GLU A 586 16.13 -3.99 26.15
C GLU A 586 15.40 -4.30 24.83
N ALA A 587 16.13 -4.46 23.71
CA ALA A 587 15.53 -4.86 22.43
C ALA A 587 14.78 -6.21 22.55
N LYS A 588 15.33 -7.19 23.24
CA LYS A 588 14.66 -8.46 23.52
C LYS A 588 13.42 -8.30 24.38
N SER A 589 13.43 -7.42 25.39
CA SER A 589 12.26 -7.15 26.21
C SER A 589 11.12 -6.57 25.36
N ILE A 590 11.42 -5.71 24.38
CA ILE A 590 10.43 -5.17 23.44
C ILE A 590 9.90 -6.26 22.50
N ILE A 591 10.77 -7.15 22.02
CA ILE A 591 10.34 -8.28 21.19
C ILE A 591 9.43 -9.21 22.00
N GLN A 592 9.71 -9.42 23.28
CA GLN A 592 8.80 -10.21 24.13
C GLN A 592 7.45 -9.53 24.31
N ARG A 593 7.43 -8.23 24.62
CA ARG A 593 6.22 -7.41 24.69
C ARG A 593 5.41 -7.44 23.37
N MET A 594 6.10 -7.43 22.23
CA MET A 594 5.51 -7.57 20.90
C MET A 594 4.81 -8.93 20.75
N LYS A 595 5.46 -10.04 21.16
CA LYS A 595 4.87 -11.39 21.16
C LYS A 595 3.64 -11.45 22.08
N ASP A 596 3.70 -10.87 23.28
CA ASP A 596 2.61 -10.84 24.27
C ASP A 596 1.38 -10.08 23.74
N THR A 597 1.56 -9.10 22.86
CA THR A 597 0.47 -8.37 22.18
C THR A 597 -0.04 -9.06 20.91
N GLY A 598 0.47 -10.26 20.59
CA GLY A 598 0.03 -11.07 19.45
C GLY A 598 0.71 -10.73 18.11
N PHE A 599 1.76 -9.90 18.14
CA PHE A 599 2.57 -9.64 16.96
C PHE A 599 3.79 -10.56 16.93
N TYR A 600 4.03 -11.20 15.79
CA TYR A 600 5.19 -12.08 15.64
C TYR A 600 6.34 -11.34 14.94
N PRO A 601 7.59 -11.46 15.46
CA PRO A 601 8.77 -10.88 14.83
C PRO A 601 8.92 -11.37 13.38
N ASN A 602 9.20 -10.46 12.47
CA ASN A 602 9.48 -10.77 11.06
C ASN A 602 10.99 -10.70 10.75
N VAL A 603 11.34 -10.91 9.49
CA VAL A 603 12.74 -10.86 9.03
C VAL A 603 13.40 -9.53 9.37
N ALA A 604 12.70 -8.40 9.21
CA ALA A 604 13.22 -7.08 9.56
C ALA A 604 13.49 -6.93 11.07
N THR A 605 12.63 -7.49 11.93
CA THR A 605 12.84 -7.51 13.39
C THR A 605 14.11 -8.26 13.75
N TYR A 606 14.30 -9.47 13.20
CA TYR A 606 15.48 -10.30 13.44
C TYR A 606 16.74 -9.71 12.79
N GLY A 607 16.60 -9.08 11.62
CA GLY A 607 17.69 -8.35 10.96
C GLY A 607 18.22 -7.20 11.82
N SER A 608 17.33 -6.39 12.37
CA SER A 608 17.69 -5.32 13.31
C SER A 608 18.37 -5.86 14.56
N LEU A 609 17.88 -6.98 15.13
CA LEU A 609 18.47 -7.60 16.30
C LEU A 609 19.85 -8.20 15.98
N ALA A 610 20.02 -8.88 14.85
CA ALA A 610 21.32 -9.41 14.39
C ALA A 610 22.34 -8.28 14.21
N HIS A 611 21.94 -7.18 13.59
CA HIS A 611 22.80 -6.01 13.43
C HIS A 611 23.21 -5.40 14.80
N GLY A 612 22.26 -5.28 15.72
CA GLY A 612 22.53 -4.83 17.09
C GLY A 612 23.50 -5.74 17.84
N ILE A 613 23.35 -7.05 17.71
CA ILE A 613 24.27 -8.06 18.28
C ILE A 613 25.67 -7.91 17.70
N ALA A 614 25.79 -7.63 16.39
CA ALA A 614 27.06 -7.35 15.73
C ALA A 614 27.73 -6.10 16.33
N LEU A 615 27.00 -5.02 16.51
CA LEU A 615 27.47 -3.76 17.12
C LEU A 615 27.88 -3.96 18.59
N ALA A 616 27.09 -4.70 19.35
CA ALA A 616 27.36 -5.00 20.76
C ALA A 616 28.52 -6.01 20.97
N ARG A 617 29.00 -6.62 19.89
CA ARG A 617 30.04 -7.66 19.92
C ARG A 617 29.72 -8.83 20.87
N LYS A 618 28.45 -9.24 20.94
CA LYS A 618 27.97 -10.36 21.77
C LYS A 618 27.67 -11.60 20.89
N PRO A 619 28.69 -12.33 20.37
CA PRO A 619 28.44 -13.41 19.40
C PRO A 619 27.69 -14.61 19.99
N GLY A 620 27.66 -14.79 21.32
CA GLY A 620 26.82 -15.80 21.97
C GLY A 620 25.32 -15.59 21.73
N GLU A 621 24.88 -14.32 21.70
CA GLU A 621 23.50 -13.96 21.41
C GLU A 621 23.08 -14.27 19.98
N ALA A 622 24.03 -14.16 19.02
CA ALA A 622 23.79 -14.54 17.64
C ALA A 622 23.49 -16.04 17.48
N LEU A 623 24.11 -16.89 18.33
CA LEU A 623 23.84 -18.33 18.32
C LEU A 623 22.42 -18.64 18.83
N LEU A 624 21.97 -17.93 19.87
CA LEU A 624 20.61 -18.08 20.39
C LEU A 624 19.59 -17.60 19.35
N LEU A 625 19.87 -16.46 18.72
CA LEU A 625 19.03 -15.92 17.66
C LEU A 625 18.94 -16.88 16.46
N TRP A 626 20.06 -17.47 16.05
CA TRP A 626 20.08 -18.44 14.96
C TRP A 626 19.23 -19.68 15.28
N ASN A 627 19.30 -20.19 16.52
CA ASN A 627 18.47 -21.32 16.91
C ASN A 627 16.98 -20.97 16.87
N GLU A 628 16.57 -19.78 17.34
CA GLU A 628 15.18 -19.32 17.26
C GLU A 628 14.70 -19.17 15.79
N ILE A 629 15.57 -18.68 14.91
CA ILE A 629 15.24 -18.56 13.47
C ILE A 629 15.07 -19.96 12.86
N LYS A 630 15.93 -20.92 13.15
CA LYS A 630 15.84 -22.31 12.65
C LYS A 630 14.54 -22.98 13.04
N GLU A 631 14.13 -22.83 14.31
CA GLU A 631 12.83 -23.35 14.79
C GLU A 631 11.65 -22.77 14.00
N ARG A 632 11.73 -21.49 13.64
CA ARG A 632 10.68 -20.78 12.89
C ARG A 632 10.73 -21.03 11.39
N CYS A 633 11.86 -21.42 10.82
CA CYS A 633 11.99 -21.85 9.43
C CYS A 633 11.51 -23.29 9.19
N GLY A 634 11.15 -24.03 10.24
CA GLY A 634 10.68 -25.40 10.13
C GLY A 634 11.75 -26.44 9.87
N MET A 635 13.04 -26.08 9.97
CA MET A 635 14.18 -26.98 9.69
C MET A 635 14.36 -28.13 10.72
N GLU A 636 13.64 -28.13 11.84
CA GLU A 636 13.79 -29.15 12.90
C GLU A 636 12.55 -30.04 13.11
N LYS A 637 11.53 -29.95 12.25
CA LYS A 637 10.31 -30.78 12.43
C LYS A 637 10.00 -31.67 11.24
N GLU A 638 10.70 -32.77 11.12
CA GLU A 638 10.13 -33.97 10.57
C GLU A 638 9.29 -34.64 11.69
N GLY A 639 7.99 -34.58 11.57
CA GLY A 639 7.05 -35.47 12.23
C GLY A 639 6.36 -35.03 13.53
N VAL A 640 5.71 -33.87 13.60
CA VAL A 640 4.59 -33.68 14.57
C VAL A 640 3.48 -32.83 13.93
N GLU A 641 2.39 -33.49 13.55
CA GLU A 641 1.11 -32.82 13.26
C GLU A 641 0.53 -32.28 14.58
N SER A 642 0.59 -30.97 14.80
CA SER A 642 -0.12 -30.32 15.91
C SER A 642 -1.24 -29.43 15.39
N ASN A 643 -2.47 -29.91 15.55
CA ASN A 643 -3.68 -29.13 15.48
C ASN A 643 -3.76 -28.14 16.66
N SER A 644 -3.22 -26.94 16.50
CA SER A 644 -3.51 -25.82 17.39
C SER A 644 -3.47 -24.49 16.63
N SER A 645 -4.51 -23.68 16.81
CA SER A 645 -4.83 -22.44 16.10
C SER A 645 -3.92 -21.22 16.44
N SER A 646 -2.70 -21.44 16.96
CA SER A 646 -1.76 -20.41 17.38
C SER A 646 -0.31 -20.64 16.91
N VAL A 647 -0.13 -21.25 15.74
CA VAL A 647 1.22 -21.45 15.20
C VAL A 647 1.71 -20.13 14.59
N PRO A 648 2.90 -19.63 14.97
CA PRO A 648 3.48 -18.45 14.37
C PRO A 648 3.73 -18.67 12.86
N PRO A 649 3.59 -17.62 12.02
CA PRO A 649 3.81 -17.76 10.59
C PRO A 649 5.25 -18.19 10.28
N LEU A 650 5.39 -19.04 9.25
CA LEU A 650 6.69 -19.51 8.76
C LEU A 650 7.58 -18.29 8.41
N LEU A 651 8.83 -18.32 8.85
CA LEU A 651 9.81 -17.27 8.57
C LEU A 651 10.66 -17.68 7.37
N ILE A 652 10.70 -16.85 6.33
CA ILE A 652 11.62 -16.98 5.20
C ILE A 652 12.72 -15.96 5.41
N PRO A 653 13.96 -16.38 5.75
CA PRO A 653 15.06 -15.46 6.01
C PRO A 653 15.54 -14.81 4.70
N ASP A 654 15.96 -13.55 4.78
CA ASP A 654 16.56 -12.81 3.67
C ASP A 654 18.09 -12.84 3.68
N GLU A 655 18.69 -12.37 2.58
CA GLU A 655 20.13 -12.27 2.42
C GLU A 655 20.78 -11.45 3.55
N GLY A 656 20.19 -10.30 3.90
CA GLY A 656 20.75 -9.38 4.90
C GLY A 656 20.85 -9.98 6.30
N LEU A 657 19.83 -10.72 6.73
CA LEU A 657 19.81 -11.40 8.02
C LEU A 657 20.84 -12.53 8.08
N LEU A 658 20.86 -13.40 7.06
CA LEU A 658 21.75 -14.55 7.02
C LEU A 658 23.22 -14.13 6.87
N ASP A 659 23.51 -13.13 6.02
CA ASP A 659 24.87 -12.60 5.85
C ASP A 659 25.39 -11.95 7.13
N THR A 660 24.55 -11.21 7.86
CA THR A 660 24.94 -10.61 9.15
C THR A 660 25.24 -11.67 10.20
N LEU A 661 24.42 -12.71 10.31
CA LEU A 661 24.65 -13.81 11.26
C LEU A 661 25.90 -14.62 10.89
N ALA A 662 26.10 -14.90 9.61
CA ALA A 662 27.31 -15.58 9.13
C ALA A 662 28.58 -14.76 9.43
N ASP A 663 28.53 -13.43 9.17
CA ASP A 663 29.64 -12.52 9.48
C ASP A 663 30.01 -12.54 10.98
N ILE A 664 29.01 -12.47 11.87
CA ILE A 664 29.24 -12.57 13.32
C ILE A 664 29.87 -13.89 13.68
N CYS A 665 29.36 -15.00 13.14
CA CYS A 665 29.89 -16.35 13.42
C CYS A 665 31.31 -16.53 12.91
N VAL A 666 31.63 -16.02 11.71
CA VAL A 666 32.98 -16.09 11.14
C VAL A 666 33.96 -15.27 11.97
N ARG A 667 33.61 -14.02 12.36
CA ARG A 667 34.47 -13.18 13.23
C ARG A 667 34.71 -13.80 14.59
N ALA A 668 33.70 -14.47 15.16
CA ALA A 668 33.78 -15.13 16.45
C ALA A 668 34.43 -16.54 16.41
N ALA A 669 34.85 -17.00 15.24
CA ALA A 669 35.38 -18.34 15.01
C ALA A 669 34.39 -19.49 15.32
N PHE A 670 33.06 -19.23 15.15
CA PHE A 670 32.02 -20.25 15.25
C PHE A 670 31.79 -20.91 13.87
N PHE A 671 32.82 -21.47 13.28
CA PHE A 671 32.84 -21.98 11.90
C PHE A 671 31.76 -23.03 11.61
N ARG A 672 31.47 -23.92 12.58
CA ARG A 672 30.38 -24.89 12.42
C ARG A 672 29.03 -24.21 12.20
N LYS A 673 28.75 -23.17 12.99
CA LYS A 673 27.49 -22.41 12.87
C LYS A 673 27.47 -21.54 11.60
N ALA A 674 28.64 -21.00 11.22
CA ALA A 674 28.76 -20.29 9.96
C ALA A 674 28.44 -21.20 8.77
N LEU A 675 28.93 -22.43 8.75
CA LEU A 675 28.58 -23.43 7.72
C LEU A 675 27.07 -23.78 7.71
N GLU A 676 26.47 -23.94 8.89
CA GLU A 676 25.00 -24.18 8.98
C GLU A 676 24.20 -23.01 8.37
N ILE A 677 24.60 -21.76 8.62
CA ILE A 677 23.93 -20.57 8.08
C ILE A 677 24.13 -20.49 6.56
N VAL A 678 25.34 -20.77 6.09
CA VAL A 678 25.67 -20.76 4.66
C VAL A 678 24.91 -21.86 3.91
N ALA A 679 24.80 -23.06 4.48
CA ALA A 679 23.97 -24.12 3.90
C ALA A 679 22.51 -23.67 3.77
N CYS A 680 21.98 -22.99 4.78
CA CYS A 680 20.63 -22.40 4.73
C CYS A 680 20.53 -21.33 3.63
N MET A 681 21.55 -20.49 3.40
CA MET A 681 21.56 -19.54 2.28
C MET A 681 21.45 -20.26 0.93
N GLU A 682 22.27 -21.31 0.74
CA GLU A 682 22.28 -22.09 -0.49
C GLU A 682 20.93 -22.83 -0.73
N GLU A 683 20.31 -23.37 0.32
CA GLU A 683 18.96 -23.97 0.26
C GLU A 683 17.86 -22.98 -0.18
N HIS A 684 17.97 -21.71 0.21
CA HIS A 684 17.05 -20.65 -0.20
C HIS A 684 17.45 -19.95 -1.50
N GLY A 685 18.48 -20.42 -2.20
CA GLY A 685 18.96 -19.82 -3.45
C GLY A 685 19.69 -18.48 -3.29
N ILE A 686 20.14 -18.16 -2.07
CA ILE A 686 20.86 -16.92 -1.76
C ILE A 686 22.38 -17.19 -1.92
N PRO A 687 23.09 -16.49 -2.83
CA PRO A 687 24.52 -16.72 -3.03
C PRO A 687 25.35 -16.15 -1.85
N PRO A 688 26.10 -16.97 -1.11
CA PRO A 688 26.92 -16.48 0.00
C PRO A 688 28.13 -15.67 -0.48
N ASN A 689 28.46 -14.58 0.23
CA ASN A 689 29.59 -13.71 -0.10
C ASN A 689 30.95 -14.32 0.33
N LYS A 690 31.41 -15.32 -0.44
CA LYS A 690 32.67 -16.04 -0.17
C LYS A 690 33.89 -15.11 -0.09
N THR A 691 33.94 -14.05 -0.89
CA THR A 691 35.04 -13.08 -0.90
C THR A 691 35.16 -12.32 0.42
N LYS A 692 34.04 -11.87 0.96
CA LYS A 692 33.93 -11.20 2.27
C LYS A 692 34.44 -12.12 3.40
N TYR A 693 33.90 -13.33 3.45
CA TYR A 693 34.26 -14.30 4.51
C TYR A 693 35.69 -14.77 4.41
N LYS A 694 36.22 -14.91 3.19
CA LYS A 694 37.64 -15.24 2.94
C LYS A 694 38.58 -14.18 3.52
N ARG A 695 38.26 -12.89 3.27
CA ARG A 695 39.02 -11.76 3.82
C ARG A 695 39.03 -11.80 5.35
N ILE A 696 37.85 -11.94 5.98
CA ILE A 696 37.72 -11.99 7.44
C ILE A 696 38.48 -13.19 8.02
N TYR A 697 38.38 -14.36 7.38
CA TYR A 697 39.07 -15.55 7.82
C TYR A 697 40.60 -15.37 7.80
N VAL A 698 41.13 -14.81 6.74
CA VAL A 698 42.59 -14.55 6.59
C VAL A 698 43.07 -13.51 7.61
N GLU A 699 42.34 -12.43 7.78
CA GLU A 699 42.72 -11.33 8.69
C GLU A 699 42.67 -11.77 10.17
N MET A 700 41.61 -12.45 10.60
CA MET A 700 41.35 -12.71 12.01
C MET A 700 41.79 -14.08 12.49
N HIS A 701 41.84 -15.09 11.62
CA HIS A 701 42.00 -16.50 12.03
C HIS A 701 43.21 -17.20 11.42
N SER A 702 44.06 -16.51 10.63
CA SER A 702 45.24 -17.08 10.01
C SER A 702 46.23 -17.71 11.00
N ARG A 703 46.32 -17.24 12.21
CA ARG A 703 47.23 -17.73 13.26
C ARG A 703 46.52 -18.55 14.35
N MET A 704 45.25 -18.97 14.14
CA MET A 704 44.54 -19.79 15.09
C MET A 704 45.13 -21.20 15.13
N PHE A 705 45.26 -21.79 16.31
CA PHE A 705 45.80 -23.13 16.55
C PHE A 705 47.33 -23.31 16.48
N THR A 706 48.14 -22.26 16.51
CA THR A 706 49.62 -22.33 16.47
C THR A 706 50.30 -22.78 17.79
N SER A 707 49.61 -22.76 18.95
CA SER A 707 50.16 -23.11 20.26
C SER A 707 50.08 -24.62 20.55
N LYS A 708 51.18 -25.26 20.96
CA LYS A 708 51.31 -26.72 21.13
C LYS A 708 50.95 -27.24 22.55
N HIS A 709 50.77 -26.41 23.55
CA HIS A 709 50.55 -26.85 24.94
C HIS A 709 49.11 -26.72 25.42
N ALA A 710 48.38 -27.82 25.52
CA ALA A 710 47.01 -27.86 26.08
C ALA A 710 46.73 -29.22 26.76
N SER A 711 45.91 -29.24 27.81
CA SER A 711 45.41 -30.46 28.46
C SER A 711 44.53 -31.31 27.53
N ARG A 712 44.43 -32.65 27.76
CA ARG A 712 43.70 -33.59 26.91
C ARG A 712 42.25 -33.14 26.59
N ALA A 713 41.49 -32.69 27.57
CA ALA A 713 40.12 -32.18 27.36
C ALA A 713 40.07 -30.87 26.56
N ARG A 714 41.11 -30.03 26.62
CA ARG A 714 41.26 -28.85 25.75
C ARG A 714 41.70 -29.24 24.33
N GLN A 715 42.44 -30.32 24.17
CA GLN A 715 42.86 -30.86 22.88
C GLN A 715 41.68 -31.42 22.10
N ASP A 716 40.71 -32.12 22.74
CA ASP A 716 39.52 -32.65 22.07
C ASP A 716 38.59 -31.55 21.58
N ARG A 717 38.29 -30.55 22.43
CA ARG A 717 37.54 -29.36 22.01
C ARG A 717 38.27 -28.55 20.93
N ARG A 718 39.62 -28.61 20.95
CA ARG A 718 40.46 -27.97 19.94
C ARG A 718 40.41 -28.72 18.62
N ARG A 719 40.36 -30.11 18.64
CA ARG A 719 40.18 -30.96 17.45
C ARG A 719 38.86 -30.64 16.73
N GLU A 720 37.74 -30.58 17.43
CA GLU A 720 36.43 -30.21 16.81
C GLU A 720 36.45 -28.84 16.18
N ARG A 721 36.99 -27.83 16.90
CA ARG A 721 37.15 -26.48 16.35
C ARG A 721 38.08 -26.42 15.15
N LYS A 722 39.17 -27.21 15.16
CA LYS A 722 40.11 -27.34 14.05
C LYS A 722 39.42 -27.95 12.83
N ARG A 723 38.67 -29.06 13.01
CA ARG A 723 37.89 -29.68 11.93
C ARG A 723 36.86 -28.72 11.33
N ALA A 724 36.13 -27.97 12.16
CA ALA A 724 35.18 -26.97 11.67
C ALA A 724 35.86 -25.82 10.91
N ALA A 725 37.04 -25.37 11.38
CA ALA A 725 37.82 -24.35 10.70
C ALA A 725 38.37 -24.84 9.35
N GLU A 726 38.77 -26.10 9.26
CA GLU A 726 39.28 -26.73 8.02
C GLU A 726 38.12 -26.94 7.02
N ALA A 727 36.95 -27.39 7.48
CA ALA A 727 35.76 -27.49 6.64
C ALA A 727 35.36 -26.13 6.08
N PHE A 728 35.40 -25.08 6.91
CA PHE A 728 35.08 -23.71 6.47
C PHE A 728 36.16 -23.18 5.50
N LYS A 729 37.43 -23.45 5.74
CA LYS A 729 38.53 -23.12 4.84
C LYS A 729 38.39 -23.81 3.48
N PHE A 730 38.00 -25.09 3.46
CA PHE A 730 37.70 -25.83 2.23
C PHE A 730 36.57 -25.23 1.46
N TRP A 731 35.47 -24.91 2.15
CA TRP A 731 34.31 -24.22 1.54
C TRP A 731 34.69 -22.87 0.93
N LEU A 732 35.63 -22.13 1.54
CA LEU A 732 36.15 -20.86 1.01
C LEU A 732 37.06 -21.03 -0.23
N GLY A 733 37.43 -22.26 -0.62
CA GLY A 733 38.33 -22.53 -1.72
C GLY A 733 39.78 -22.12 -1.43
N LEU A 734 40.20 -22.12 -0.15
CA LEU A 734 41.58 -21.85 0.24
C LEU A 734 42.43 -23.13 0.15
N PRO A 735 43.56 -23.13 -0.58
CA PRO A 735 44.44 -24.29 -0.66
C PRO A 735 45.10 -24.62 0.68
N ASN A 736 45.34 -25.91 0.97
CA ASN A 736 45.97 -26.34 2.19
C ASN A 736 47.41 -25.79 2.37
N SER A 737 48.10 -25.48 1.29
CA SER A 737 49.43 -24.88 1.27
C SER A 737 49.46 -23.41 1.73
N TYR A 738 48.33 -22.74 1.87
CA TYR A 738 48.27 -21.31 2.24
C TYR A 738 48.76 -21.05 3.67
N TYR A 739 48.66 -22.05 4.58
CA TYR A 739 49.07 -21.95 5.99
C TYR A 739 50.16 -22.97 6.38
N GLY A 740 50.82 -23.62 5.42
CA GLY A 740 51.88 -24.60 5.67
C GLY A 740 51.38 -25.95 6.20
N SER A 741 52.31 -26.79 6.63
CA SER A 741 52.05 -28.16 7.14
C SER A 741 51.25 -28.20 8.44
N GLU A 742 51.16 -27.09 9.17
CA GLU A 742 50.39 -27.01 10.43
C GLU A 742 48.89 -27.19 10.27
N TRP A 743 48.37 -27.09 9.05
CA TRP A 743 46.97 -27.23 8.72
C TRP A 743 46.62 -28.57 8.05
N ARG A 744 47.58 -29.50 7.93
CA ARG A 744 47.29 -30.85 7.50
C ARG A 744 46.65 -31.60 8.67
N LEU A 745 45.55 -32.34 8.40
CA LEU A 745 45.08 -33.38 9.30
C LEU A 745 46.18 -34.42 9.33
N ASP A 746 46.75 -34.71 10.50
CA ASP A 746 47.52 -35.93 10.67
C ASP A 746 46.58 -37.10 10.28
N PRO A 747 47.04 -38.05 9.44
CA PRO A 747 46.25 -39.23 9.16
C PRO A 747 45.86 -39.84 10.51
N VAL A 748 44.60 -40.12 10.71
CA VAL A 748 44.11 -40.86 11.87
C VAL A 748 44.71 -42.25 11.68
N ASP A 749 45.67 -42.60 12.52
CA ASP A 749 46.14 -44.01 12.62
C ASP A 749 44.87 -44.82 13.00
N GLU A 750 44.40 -45.62 12.04
CA GLU A 750 43.23 -46.51 12.18
C GLU A 750 43.53 -47.71 13.11
N ASP A 751 44.68 -47.75 13.75
CA ASP A 751 45.20 -48.89 14.55
C ASP A 751 45.13 -48.64 16.08
N GLU A 752 44.23 -47.83 16.61
CA GLU A 752 43.89 -47.88 18.05
C GLU A 752 42.35 -48.02 18.22
N THR A 753 41.89 -49.29 18.05
CA THR A 753 40.67 -49.80 18.61
C THR A 753 40.78 -50.00 20.12
#